data_5105e2d769aa9ebee703d601ce9a71e6
#
_entry.id   5105e2d769aa9ebee703d601ce9a71e6
#
_cell.length_a   1.000
_cell.length_b   1.000
_cell.length_c   1.000
_cell.angle_alpha   90.00
_cell.angle_beta   90.00
_cell.angle_gamma   90.00
#
_symmetry.space_group_name_H-M   'P 1'
#
loop_
_entity.id
_entity.type
_entity.pdbx_description
1 polymer ?
#
loop_
_entity_poly.entity_id
_entity_poly.type
_entity_poly.pdbx_seq_one_letter_code
_entity_poly.pdbx_strand_id
1 'polypeptide(L)'
;MLRKSVSRYSYLYRGVPLTAPLQVLRVLADSTSNRYFGNSNVTLDASVTIGDVIVSNPPRGSRPDLIPRLPSNLKEFHEVHASLPPCHLSHLRWMLQKDLVLKQDFLLLGTPNLAKERRHLVLLYAALLDREVEYVSLSRDTSEADLKQRKEVSNRATLYVNQAPVRAAIHGRLLILDGLEKAERNVLPTLNNLLENRELPLDDGTMLISPDVYETHKMGISVHPDFRVVALGSLSAGESAALDPPLRSRFQAHLASAVELGDTLIAASAGSNGLLDIATFKNLVQLIGEVPDGAPLQSVHSAVQYLERYQKSITPQVALNAHGINSHGDMVGADDIVSPLKIDGGHHHLKKDNVSDFIETKTTRAIRDLIIAGFESGNRAVACVGPKGCYKSTVARDAARVFGAKVELFSLHPDITSRDLLMVRGTDSESGDTVWRETPLTRAARNGTWVILDGIDKLRSDTLSSLALVMEQGWVHLPDGTRFHADDNFRCIAIGHPSGDRSWITSEVKAMFHWIAVNPLPSEELRDILIHLFPSLNRKTLQKILHLREDLDQVVFDSTAEKETLQLTLRKMKHICRRVEQRPDELGKIVQNTLMMSFLPDRERRIVEKCLSRCRIELNDEECTQACDYVLDEELLVSCRRTPLNPLLVPNPRFEENPGQAQVMGDILEAHSVGEKALLISGYQGVGKNRIVDFLLSILNCEREYLQLHRDTTIQSLTLTPSVEDGQIVYHDSPLVRAAKHGRILVLDEADKAPVYVVALLKGLIEDGQLSLPDGRILCYGDSSDPEVVSIHPDFRIWTLTNPAGFPFHGNDLAREMADVFSCHNVPPMNMESHKRILHSYGNNVQPHIIDKIIKIWEDLRVAHESGTISYPFSVRESVNVMKHLNTYPNDGVEDAVENVIAFDRLDKGLAKQLNGVFGRYGINILREEAANKSFGHAKKGSISTPKTRTSSPKYGKVDPDNTPHVGGNTWAGGTGGSDTAGELCKLKLLL
;
A
#
# COMPACT_ATOMS: atom_id res chain seq x y z
N MET A 1 20.18 -8.22 38.31
CA MET A 1 20.05 -6.84 38.79
C MET A 1 18.63 -6.50 39.25
N LEU A 2 17.59 -6.93 38.58
CA LEU A 2 16.17 -6.67 38.94
C LEU A 2 15.77 -7.15 40.34
N ARG A 3 16.27 -8.30 40.82
CA ARG A 3 16.00 -8.76 42.19
C ARG A 3 16.58 -7.88 43.31
N LYS A 4 17.61 -7.07 42.99
CA LYS A 4 18.20 -6.12 43.99
C LYS A 4 17.47 -4.79 44.04
N SER A 5 16.82 -4.34 42.94
CA SER A 5 16.00 -3.12 42.96
C SER A 5 14.67 -3.32 43.67
N VAL A 6 13.99 -4.44 43.39
CA VAL A 6 12.72 -4.80 44.09
C VAL A 6 12.92 -4.96 45.60
N SER A 7 14.08 -5.46 46.05
CA SER A 7 14.36 -5.56 47.50
C SER A 7 14.64 -4.20 48.16
N ARG A 8 15.11 -3.16 47.45
CA ARG A 8 15.28 -1.82 47.98
C ARG A 8 13.93 -1.08 48.15
N TYR A 9 13.00 -1.30 47.25
CA TYR A 9 11.67 -0.69 47.37
C TYR A 9 10.74 -1.42 48.33
N SER A 10 10.90 -2.71 48.57
CA SER A 10 10.13 -3.43 49.56
C SER A 10 10.40 -2.95 51.00
N TYR A 11 11.54 -2.30 51.26
CA TYR A 11 11.85 -1.69 52.58
C TYR A 11 11.12 -0.37 52.84
N LEU A 12 10.82 0.40 51.77
CA LEU A 12 10.07 1.67 51.87
C LEU A 12 8.57 1.47 52.10
N TYR A 13 8.02 0.31 51.73
CA TYR A 13 6.60 -0.01 51.84
C TYR A 13 6.18 -0.70 53.17
N ARG A 14 7.12 -1.07 54.04
CA ARG A 14 6.79 -1.78 55.29
C ARG A 14 6.08 -0.94 56.38
N GLY A 15 5.85 0.35 56.19
CA GLY A 15 5.26 1.20 57.18
C GLY A 15 3.99 1.97 56.76
N VAL A 16 3.48 1.78 55.57
CA VAL A 16 2.30 2.50 55.07
C VAL A 16 1.08 1.56 55.07
N PRO A 17 0.00 1.91 55.78
CA PRO A 17 -1.23 1.11 55.72
C PRO A 17 -1.77 1.10 54.29
N LEU A 18 -2.14 -0.08 53.81
CA LEU A 18 -2.67 -0.40 52.46
C LEU A 18 -3.96 0.36 52.08
N THR A 19 -4.43 1.27 52.90
CA THR A 19 -5.66 2.06 52.76
C THR A 19 -5.42 3.55 52.50
N ALA A 20 -4.17 3.95 52.23
CA ALA A 20 -3.87 5.37 52.02
C ALA A 20 -4.37 5.83 50.66
N PRO A 21 -5.09 6.96 50.56
CA PRO A 21 -5.57 7.50 49.28
C PRO A 21 -4.41 7.87 48.34
N LEU A 22 -4.66 7.85 47.05
CA LEU A 22 -3.71 8.19 45.96
C LEU A 22 -2.93 9.50 46.19
N GLN A 23 -3.49 10.45 46.98
CA GLN A 23 -2.81 11.66 47.42
C GLN A 23 -1.55 11.41 48.27
N VAL A 24 -1.51 10.33 49.02
CA VAL A 24 -0.33 9.96 49.83
C VAL A 24 0.77 9.38 48.95
N LEU A 25 0.40 8.69 47.88
CA LEU A 25 1.38 8.23 46.84
C LEU A 25 1.98 9.39 46.06
N ARG A 26 1.22 10.46 45.82
CA ARG A 26 1.74 11.72 45.26
C ARG A 26 2.76 12.37 46.20
N VAL A 27 2.45 12.47 47.46
CA VAL A 27 3.35 13.04 48.48
C VAL A 27 4.61 12.16 48.64
N LEU A 28 4.51 10.85 48.50
CA LEU A 28 5.67 9.93 48.55
C LEU A 28 6.52 10.02 47.27
N ALA A 29 5.92 10.19 46.10
CA ALA A 29 6.63 10.45 44.86
C ALA A 29 7.38 11.81 44.93
N ASP A 30 6.74 12.86 45.41
CA ASP A 30 7.36 14.17 45.62
C ASP A 30 8.48 14.11 46.70
N SER A 31 8.34 13.30 47.75
CA SER A 31 9.37 13.14 48.78
C SER A 31 10.60 12.33 48.31
N THR A 32 10.40 11.41 47.37
CA THR A 32 11.52 10.64 46.74
C THR A 32 12.31 11.48 45.74
N SER A 33 11.63 12.36 44.96
CA SER A 33 12.28 13.28 44.07
C SER A 33 13.16 14.29 44.78
N ASN A 34 12.73 14.82 45.92
CA ASN A 34 13.51 15.73 46.77
C ASN A 34 14.70 15.10 47.49
N ARG A 35 14.80 13.76 47.60
CA ARG A 35 15.97 13.10 48.24
C ARG A 35 17.12 12.86 47.27
N TYR A 36 16.88 12.83 45.99
CA TYR A 36 17.92 12.55 44.99
C TYR A 36 18.48 13.79 44.31
N PHE A 37 17.71 14.88 44.25
CA PHE A 37 18.15 16.13 43.66
C PHE A 37 17.71 17.26 44.59
N GLY A 38 18.65 17.73 45.43
CA GLY A 38 18.39 18.93 46.26
C GLY A 38 17.95 20.08 45.36
N ASN A 39 16.83 20.74 45.72
CA ASN A 39 16.26 21.94 45.09
C ASN A 39 16.66 22.22 43.63
N SER A 40 16.17 21.40 42.70
CA SER A 40 16.38 21.62 41.27
C SER A 40 15.35 22.62 40.75
N ASN A 41 15.66 23.89 40.82
CA ASN A 41 14.86 24.95 40.25
C ASN A 41 15.12 24.99 38.74
N VAL A 42 14.10 24.93 37.88
CA VAL A 42 14.18 25.37 36.50
C VAL A 42 13.72 26.82 36.48
N THR A 43 14.63 27.76 36.21
CA THR A 43 14.30 29.18 36.02
C THR A 43 14.55 29.52 34.55
N LEU A 44 13.62 30.26 33.93
CA LEU A 44 13.63 30.53 32.47
C LEU A 44 13.79 32.02 32.13
N ASP A 45 14.30 32.84 33.03
CA ASP A 45 14.55 34.27 32.81
C ASP A 45 15.83 34.48 31.94
N ALA A 46 16.58 35.54 32.19
CA ALA A 46 17.85 35.82 31.49
C ALA A 46 18.89 34.69 31.62
N SER A 47 18.72 33.78 32.57
CA SER A 47 19.54 32.56 32.73
C SER A 47 18.63 31.33 32.78
N VAL A 48 19.04 30.24 32.10
CA VAL A 48 18.39 28.93 32.20
C VAL A 48 19.16 28.06 33.17
N THR A 49 18.46 27.51 34.17
CA THR A 49 19.04 26.58 35.12
C THR A 49 18.33 25.23 35.05
N ILE A 50 19.07 24.16 34.78
CA ILE A 50 18.55 22.78 34.86
C ILE A 50 19.47 21.96 35.76
N GLY A 51 18.99 21.62 36.94
CA GLY A 51 19.81 21.00 37.99
C GLY A 51 20.87 21.97 38.51
N ASP A 52 22.15 21.62 38.40
CA ASP A 52 23.30 22.41 38.80
C ASP A 52 23.94 23.21 37.64
N VAL A 53 23.41 23.09 36.44
CA VAL A 53 23.95 23.76 35.22
C VAL A 53 23.20 25.06 35.00
N ILE A 54 23.93 26.18 35.02
CA ILE A 54 23.40 27.52 34.79
C ILE A 54 24.02 28.07 33.49
N VAL A 55 23.15 28.48 32.57
CA VAL A 55 23.57 29.15 31.34
C VAL A 55 22.93 30.52 31.24
N SER A 56 23.78 31.55 31.18
CA SER A 56 23.34 32.94 31.01
C SER A 56 23.12 33.24 29.53
N ASN A 57 22.01 33.92 29.19
CA ASN A 57 21.65 34.35 27.83
C ASN A 57 21.73 33.22 26.80
N PRO A 58 20.97 32.13 26.92
CA PRO A 58 20.92 31.08 25.88
C PRO A 58 20.41 31.69 24.57
N PRO A 59 20.87 31.14 23.40
CA PRO A 59 20.35 31.56 22.11
C PRO A 59 18.85 31.22 22.03
N ARG A 60 18.04 32.25 21.75
CA ARG A 60 16.57 32.11 21.60
C ARG A 60 16.18 32.34 20.16
N GLY A 61 15.22 31.54 19.67
CA GLY A 61 14.69 31.68 18.33
C GLY A 61 13.75 32.87 18.19
N SER A 62 13.71 33.44 17.01
CA SER A 62 12.82 34.55 16.65
C SER A 62 11.53 34.08 15.96
N ARG A 63 11.51 32.83 15.48
CA ARG A 63 10.40 32.28 14.69
C ARG A 63 9.62 31.21 15.46
N PRO A 64 8.40 31.57 15.96
CA PRO A 64 7.58 30.64 16.77
C PRO A 64 7.13 29.38 16.01
N ASP A 65 7.04 29.42 14.69
CA ASP A 65 6.71 28.27 13.84
C ASP A 65 7.77 27.17 13.85
N LEU A 66 9.01 27.53 14.22
CA LEU A 66 10.15 26.64 14.29
C LEU A 66 10.44 26.12 15.71
N ILE A 67 9.71 26.60 16.71
CA ILE A 67 9.88 26.21 18.11
C ILE A 67 8.82 25.17 18.45
N PRO A 68 9.20 23.99 19.00
CA PRO A 68 8.22 22.99 19.44
C PRO A 68 7.28 23.55 20.52
N ARG A 69 5.99 23.20 20.47
CA ARG A 69 5.05 23.62 21.52
C ARG A 69 5.28 22.82 22.80
N LEU A 70 5.29 23.52 23.91
CA LEU A 70 5.23 22.86 25.21
C LEU A 70 3.87 22.16 25.40
N PRO A 71 3.85 20.97 26.02
CA PRO A 71 2.63 20.32 26.41
C PRO A 71 1.76 21.25 27.27
N SER A 72 0.43 21.15 27.13
CA SER A 72 -0.51 22.08 27.79
C SER A 72 -0.41 22.07 29.31
N ASN A 73 -0.05 20.93 29.90
CA ASN A 73 0.21 20.78 31.35
C ASN A 73 1.51 21.46 31.81
N LEU A 74 2.36 21.90 30.90
CA LEU A 74 3.62 22.59 31.17
C LEU A 74 3.59 24.07 30.75
N LYS A 75 2.49 24.59 30.19
CA LYS A 75 2.36 26.00 29.76
C LYS A 75 2.31 26.99 30.94
N GLU A 76 1.95 26.55 32.12
CA GLU A 76 1.91 27.38 33.34
C GLU A 76 3.25 27.47 34.08
N PHE A 77 4.36 27.26 33.37
CA PHE A 77 5.71 27.12 33.91
C PHE A 77 6.33 28.37 34.56
N HIS A 78 5.66 29.52 34.53
CA HIS A 78 6.21 30.71 35.20
C HIS A 78 6.25 30.60 36.73
N GLU A 79 5.60 29.60 37.35
CA GLU A 79 5.60 29.33 38.77
C GLU A 79 5.83 27.87 39.17
N VAL A 80 6.24 27.00 38.18
CA VAL A 80 6.20 25.57 38.45
C VAL A 80 7.59 25.01 38.73
N HIS A 81 7.83 24.70 39.97
CA HIS A 81 8.53 23.49 40.38
C HIS A 81 7.74 22.26 39.86
N ALA A 82 7.39 22.23 38.57
CA ALA A 82 6.61 21.15 38.02
C ALA A 82 7.51 19.92 37.92
N SER A 83 7.03 18.91 38.51
CA SER A 83 7.49 17.56 38.60
C SER A 83 7.80 16.95 37.22
N LEU A 84 8.86 17.42 36.54
CA LEU A 84 9.47 16.61 35.50
C LEU A 84 10.00 15.33 36.19
N PRO A 85 9.78 14.17 35.57
CA PRO A 85 10.36 12.93 36.04
C PRO A 85 11.88 13.09 36.26
N PRO A 86 12.47 12.55 37.31
CA PRO A 86 13.90 12.65 37.57
C PRO A 86 14.79 12.18 36.42
N CYS A 87 14.35 11.16 35.69
CA CYS A 87 15.06 10.70 34.46
C CYS A 87 15.11 11.81 33.40
N HIS A 88 14.02 12.54 33.17
CA HIS A 88 13.99 13.66 32.23
C HIS A 88 14.95 14.77 32.63
N LEU A 89 14.95 15.15 33.93
CA LEU A 89 15.87 16.19 34.43
C LEU A 89 17.34 15.81 34.22
N SER A 90 17.72 14.56 34.42
CA SER A 90 19.09 14.10 34.22
C SER A 90 19.49 14.17 32.74
N HIS A 91 18.60 13.78 31.81
CA HIS A 91 18.86 13.87 30.39
C HIS A 91 18.88 15.32 29.88
N LEU A 92 17.95 16.17 30.31
CA LEU A 92 17.92 17.60 29.98
C LEU A 92 19.18 18.32 30.48
N ARG A 93 19.61 18.03 31.70
CA ARG A 93 20.87 18.54 32.26
C ARG A 93 22.07 18.15 31.38
N TRP A 94 22.18 16.88 31.01
CA TRP A 94 23.27 16.41 30.16
C TRP A 94 23.23 17.10 28.78
N MET A 95 22.07 17.23 28.14
CA MET A 95 21.92 17.94 26.87
C MET A 95 22.34 19.40 26.99
N LEU A 96 21.95 20.09 28.05
CA LEU A 96 22.35 21.47 28.31
C LEU A 96 23.87 21.64 28.44
N GLN A 97 24.53 20.70 29.12
CA GLN A 97 26.00 20.67 29.20
C GLN A 97 26.66 20.51 27.83
N LYS A 98 26.11 19.62 26.98
CA LYS A 98 26.72 19.35 25.69
C LYS A 98 26.45 20.46 24.67
N ASP A 99 25.23 20.94 24.56
CA ASP A 99 24.83 21.96 23.60
C ASP A 99 25.42 23.33 23.93
N LEU A 100 25.13 23.88 25.11
CA LEU A 100 25.40 25.29 25.41
C LEU A 100 26.72 25.52 26.12
N VAL A 101 27.14 24.61 27.01
CA VAL A 101 28.41 24.77 27.73
C VAL A 101 29.60 24.29 26.88
N LEU A 102 29.56 23.08 26.37
CA LEU A 102 30.65 22.47 25.62
C LEU A 102 30.56 22.69 24.11
N LYS A 103 29.42 23.17 23.61
CA LYS A 103 29.15 23.42 22.19
C LYS A 103 29.43 22.21 21.29
N GLN A 104 29.03 21.02 21.70
CA GLN A 104 29.26 19.73 21.03
C GLN A 104 27.98 19.18 20.46
N ASP A 105 28.08 18.51 19.32
CA ASP A 105 26.97 17.70 18.74
C ASP A 105 26.82 16.42 19.55
N PHE A 106 25.58 15.93 19.70
CA PHE A 106 25.35 14.79 20.55
C PHE A 106 24.33 13.79 19.96
N LEU A 107 24.41 12.55 20.41
CA LEU A 107 23.61 11.40 19.98
C LEU A 107 22.92 10.78 21.19
N LEU A 108 21.60 10.70 21.13
CA LEU A 108 20.81 9.96 22.11
C LEU A 108 20.54 8.54 21.59
N LEU A 109 21.04 7.57 22.32
CA LEU A 109 20.85 6.14 22.02
C LEU A 109 19.86 5.52 23.02
N GLY A 110 19.17 4.49 22.61
CA GLY A 110 18.30 3.72 23.50
C GLY A 110 17.61 2.57 22.77
N THR A 111 16.75 1.85 23.47
CA THR A 111 15.99 0.77 22.86
C THR A 111 14.91 1.31 21.91
N PRO A 112 14.47 0.54 20.91
CA PRO A 112 13.40 0.93 19.99
C PRO A 112 12.09 1.28 20.70
N ASN A 113 11.79 0.63 21.84
CA ASN A 113 10.59 0.88 22.64
C ASN A 113 10.52 2.33 23.17
N LEU A 114 11.66 2.96 23.39
CA LEU A 114 11.78 4.31 23.93
C LEU A 114 12.05 5.37 22.85
N ALA A 115 11.84 5.05 21.56
CA ALA A 115 12.02 6.03 20.48
C ALA A 115 11.14 7.27 20.67
N LYS A 116 9.87 7.08 21.02
CA LYS A 116 8.93 8.16 21.36
C LYS A 116 9.43 9.02 22.50
N GLU A 117 9.99 8.41 23.53
CA GLU A 117 10.54 9.12 24.71
C GLU A 117 11.76 9.97 24.35
N ARG A 118 12.70 9.43 23.57
CA ARG A 118 13.87 10.18 23.08
C ARG A 118 13.48 11.40 22.25
N ARG A 119 12.51 11.22 21.34
CA ARG A 119 11.96 12.29 20.50
C ARG A 119 11.32 13.38 21.36
N HIS A 120 10.51 12.96 22.33
CA HIS A 120 9.86 13.87 23.26
C HIS A 120 10.89 14.67 24.08
N LEU A 121 11.92 14.04 24.61
CA LEU A 121 12.98 14.70 25.39
C LEU A 121 13.69 15.81 24.61
N VAL A 122 14.05 15.55 23.36
CA VAL A 122 14.76 16.56 22.53
C VAL A 122 13.84 17.72 22.16
N LEU A 123 12.58 17.43 21.84
CA LEU A 123 11.59 18.48 21.55
C LEU A 123 11.26 19.30 22.78
N LEU A 124 11.15 18.66 23.95
CA LEU A 124 10.97 19.34 25.25
C LEU A 124 12.19 20.24 25.57
N TYR A 125 13.41 19.74 25.34
CA TYR A 125 14.63 20.51 25.49
C TYR A 125 14.64 21.78 24.63
N ALA A 126 14.31 21.61 23.34
CA ALA A 126 14.25 22.75 22.41
C ALA A 126 13.15 23.75 22.78
N ALA A 127 11.97 23.25 23.23
CA ALA A 127 10.86 24.09 23.65
C ALA A 127 11.17 24.87 24.94
N LEU A 128 11.85 24.26 25.93
CA LEU A 128 12.25 24.94 27.18
C LEU A 128 13.29 26.05 26.93
N LEU A 129 14.09 25.94 25.89
CA LEU A 129 15.12 26.93 25.53
C LEU A 129 14.66 27.93 24.46
N ASP A 130 13.43 27.82 23.96
CA ASP A 130 12.91 28.58 22.81
C ASP A 130 13.82 28.46 21.57
N ARG A 131 14.46 27.29 21.34
CA ARG A 131 15.33 27.06 20.20
C ARG A 131 14.55 26.68 18.96
N GLU A 132 14.95 27.29 17.84
CA GLU A 132 14.46 26.90 16.52
C GLU A 132 15.01 25.52 16.14
N VAL A 133 14.14 24.67 15.60
CA VAL A 133 14.48 23.29 15.23
C VAL A 133 14.30 23.06 13.73
N GLU A 134 15.24 22.39 13.12
CA GLU A 134 15.10 21.70 11.84
C GLU A 134 15.07 20.18 12.11
N TYR A 135 13.98 19.52 11.73
CA TYR A 135 13.80 18.10 11.99
C TYR A 135 13.82 17.29 10.69
N VAL A 136 14.59 16.21 10.68
CA VAL A 136 14.69 15.26 9.56
C VAL A 136 14.41 13.87 10.08
N SER A 137 13.32 13.27 9.63
CA SER A 137 13.09 11.85 9.82
C SER A 137 13.84 11.06 8.75
N LEU A 138 14.80 10.28 9.17
CA LEU A 138 15.62 9.46 8.28
C LEU A 138 14.88 8.15 7.97
N SER A 139 14.89 7.78 6.72
CA SER A 139 14.33 6.53 6.20
C SER A 139 15.30 5.95 5.16
N ARG A 140 15.05 4.75 4.70
CA ARG A 140 15.83 4.16 3.62
C ARG A 140 15.72 4.95 2.31
N ASP A 141 14.60 5.67 2.14
CA ASP A 141 14.34 6.48 0.94
C ASP A 141 15.03 7.85 0.99
N THR A 142 15.67 8.20 2.11
CA THR A 142 16.40 9.47 2.25
C THR A 142 17.60 9.50 1.32
N SER A 143 17.68 10.53 0.48
CA SER A 143 18.77 10.73 -0.48
C SER A 143 19.72 11.85 -0.06
N GLU A 144 20.89 11.95 -0.71
CA GLU A 144 21.82 13.05 -0.52
C GLU A 144 21.19 14.42 -0.79
N ALA A 145 20.34 14.50 -1.81
CA ALA A 145 19.60 15.72 -2.15
C ALA A 145 18.64 16.18 -1.03
N ASP A 146 18.15 15.27 -0.18
CA ASP A 146 17.32 15.61 0.97
C ASP A 146 18.13 16.14 2.16
N LEU A 147 19.44 15.91 2.16
CA LEU A 147 20.35 16.39 3.20
C LEU A 147 21.12 17.66 2.80
N LYS A 148 21.25 17.94 1.50
CA LYS A 148 21.95 19.11 0.98
C LYS A 148 21.01 20.11 0.32
N GLN A 149 20.87 19.98 -0.98
CA GLN A 149 20.06 20.84 -1.81
C GLN A 149 19.21 20.01 -2.78
N ARG A 150 18.01 20.46 -3.03
CA ARG A 150 17.13 19.86 -4.02
C ARG A 150 17.02 20.74 -5.24
N LYS A 151 17.05 20.12 -6.42
CA LYS A 151 16.84 20.81 -7.69
C LYS A 151 15.36 20.93 -7.98
N GLU A 152 14.88 22.14 -8.18
CA GLU A 152 13.52 22.47 -8.58
C GLU A 152 13.56 23.34 -9.84
N VAL A 153 12.48 23.33 -10.60
CA VAL A 153 12.33 24.21 -11.76
C VAL A 153 11.42 25.35 -11.37
N SER A 154 11.86 26.57 -11.56
CA SER A 154 11.06 27.78 -11.38
C SER A 154 11.40 28.79 -12.46
N ASN A 155 10.40 29.36 -13.12
CA ASN A 155 10.54 30.30 -14.22
C ASN A 155 11.49 29.77 -15.34
N ARG A 156 11.38 28.47 -15.68
CA ARG A 156 12.23 27.77 -16.67
C ARG A 156 13.71 27.74 -16.32
N ALA A 157 14.08 28.00 -15.07
CA ALA A 157 15.44 27.92 -14.56
C ALA A 157 15.52 26.86 -13.45
N THR A 158 16.68 26.22 -13.30
CA THR A 158 16.93 25.31 -12.19
C THR A 158 17.25 26.13 -10.94
N LEU A 159 16.48 25.93 -9.90
CA LEU A 159 16.66 26.49 -8.57
C LEU A 159 17.18 25.42 -7.63
N TYR A 160 18.17 25.75 -6.82
CA TYR A 160 18.68 24.88 -5.74
C TYR A 160 18.05 25.30 -4.42
N VAL A 161 17.24 24.42 -3.85
CA VAL A 161 16.52 24.68 -2.59
C VAL A 161 17.25 24.01 -1.44
N ASN A 162 17.72 24.81 -0.48
CA ASN A 162 18.41 24.35 0.71
C ASN A 162 17.52 23.45 1.56
N GLN A 163 18.02 22.26 1.93
CA GLN A 163 17.31 21.33 2.78
C GLN A 163 17.60 21.60 4.27
N ALA A 164 16.92 20.87 5.16
CA ALA A 164 16.94 21.11 6.60
C ALA A 164 18.37 21.22 7.19
N PRO A 165 19.34 20.35 6.88
CA PRO A 165 20.70 20.49 7.42
C PRO A 165 21.39 21.78 7.01
N VAL A 166 21.24 22.20 5.76
CA VAL A 166 21.83 23.44 5.23
C VAL A 166 21.16 24.66 5.85
N ARG A 167 19.82 24.67 5.95
CA ARG A 167 19.09 25.77 6.62
C ARG A 167 19.49 25.88 8.09
N ALA A 168 19.60 24.74 8.79
CA ALA A 168 20.02 24.72 10.19
C ALA A 168 21.42 25.32 10.35
N ALA A 169 22.35 24.94 9.50
CA ALA A 169 23.73 25.43 9.54
C ALA A 169 23.82 26.95 9.30
N ILE A 170 23.06 27.48 8.35
CA ILE A 170 23.06 28.92 8.01
C ILE A 170 22.42 29.76 9.13
N HIS A 171 21.32 29.29 9.73
CA HIS A 171 20.53 30.08 10.66
C HIS A 171 20.82 29.79 12.14
N GLY A 172 21.73 28.89 12.47
CA GLY A 172 22.09 28.56 13.86
C GLY A 172 21.03 27.73 14.59
N ARG A 173 20.26 26.93 13.85
CA ARG A 173 19.18 26.12 14.39
C ARG A 173 19.68 24.78 14.93
N LEU A 174 18.87 24.18 15.80
CA LEU A 174 19.09 22.81 16.26
C LEU A 174 18.63 21.84 15.18
N LEU A 175 19.55 21.10 14.55
CA LEU A 175 19.21 20.05 13.60
C LEU A 175 18.95 18.74 14.34
N ILE A 176 17.75 18.17 14.22
CA ILE A 176 17.41 16.86 14.77
C ILE A 176 17.39 15.84 13.64
N LEU A 177 18.24 14.81 13.75
CA LEU A 177 18.30 13.66 12.84
C LEU A 177 17.68 12.45 13.56
N ASP A 178 16.45 12.07 13.21
CA ASP A 178 15.74 10.97 13.87
C ASP A 178 15.83 9.68 13.06
N GLY A 179 16.32 8.60 13.69
CA GLY A 179 16.42 7.28 13.08
C GLY A 179 17.69 7.06 12.28
N LEU A 180 18.87 7.34 12.85
CA LEU A 180 20.17 7.14 12.17
C LEU A 180 20.34 5.72 11.61
N GLU A 181 19.78 4.71 12.28
CA GLU A 181 19.84 3.30 11.89
C GLU A 181 19.00 2.95 10.67
N LYS A 182 18.09 3.84 10.27
CA LYS A 182 17.13 3.60 9.17
C LYS A 182 17.66 4.06 7.82
N ALA A 183 18.54 5.08 7.82
CA ALA A 183 19.10 5.63 6.59
C ALA A 183 20.09 4.66 5.94
N GLU A 184 20.21 4.73 4.62
CA GLU A 184 21.26 4.01 3.91
C GLU A 184 22.66 4.52 4.30
N ARG A 185 23.58 3.57 4.51
CA ARG A 185 24.94 3.90 4.96
C ARG A 185 25.70 4.83 4.02
N ASN A 186 25.36 4.83 2.74
CA ASN A 186 26.03 5.65 1.72
C ASN A 186 25.63 7.13 1.77
N VAL A 187 24.52 7.48 2.40
CA VAL A 187 23.96 8.83 2.41
C VAL A 187 24.49 9.64 3.59
N LEU A 188 24.60 9.04 4.76
CA LEU A 188 25.01 9.70 6.00
C LEU A 188 26.45 10.29 5.97
N PRO A 189 27.44 9.68 5.28
CA PRO A 189 28.78 10.26 5.15
C PRO A 189 28.82 11.67 4.56
N THR A 190 27.80 12.06 3.81
CA THR A 190 27.60 13.42 3.31
C THR A 190 27.68 14.49 4.41
N LEU A 191 27.20 14.17 5.62
CA LEU A 191 27.21 15.07 6.77
C LEU A 191 28.49 15.04 7.56
N ASN A 192 29.45 14.12 7.30
CA ASN A 192 30.64 13.93 8.11
C ASN A 192 31.49 15.20 8.25
N ASN A 193 31.72 15.91 7.14
CA ASN A 193 32.52 17.12 7.14
C ASN A 193 31.80 18.31 7.79
N LEU A 194 30.46 18.37 7.65
CA LEU A 194 29.66 19.38 8.35
C LEU A 194 29.70 19.20 9.87
N LEU A 195 29.75 17.95 10.35
CA LEU A 195 29.84 17.64 11.78
C LEU A 195 31.25 17.93 12.35
N GLU A 196 32.28 17.59 11.60
CA GLU A 196 33.66 17.68 12.09
C GLU A 196 34.27 19.09 11.92
N ASN A 197 34.20 19.62 10.70
CA ASN A 197 34.87 20.85 10.32
C ASN A 197 33.92 22.04 10.09
N ARG A 198 32.61 21.82 10.18
CA ARG A 198 31.58 22.81 9.80
C ARG A 198 31.66 23.21 8.32
N GLU A 199 32.01 22.27 7.46
CA GLU A 199 32.15 22.49 6.02
C GLU A 199 31.24 21.56 5.22
N LEU A 200 30.60 22.07 4.18
CA LEU A 200 29.79 21.27 3.29
C LEU A 200 29.76 21.87 1.86
N PRO A 201 30.24 21.15 0.85
CA PRO A 201 30.08 21.56 -0.53
C PRO A 201 28.59 21.40 -0.95
N LEU A 202 28.03 22.44 -1.56
CA LEU A 202 26.65 22.47 -2.02
C LEU A 202 26.58 22.21 -3.53
N ASP A 203 25.42 21.74 -4.01
CA ASP A 203 25.23 21.37 -5.42
C ASP A 203 25.17 22.57 -6.37
N ASP A 204 24.90 23.76 -5.86
CA ASP A 204 24.95 25.02 -6.60
C ASP A 204 26.38 25.56 -6.82
N GLY A 205 27.40 24.84 -6.32
CA GLY A 205 28.79 25.21 -6.37
C GLY A 205 29.24 26.13 -5.24
N THR A 206 28.38 26.52 -4.33
CA THR A 206 28.73 27.23 -3.10
C THR A 206 29.21 26.26 -2.03
N MET A 207 29.80 26.77 -0.94
CA MET A 207 30.33 25.97 0.15
C MET A 207 29.98 26.58 1.49
N LEU A 208 29.48 25.74 2.40
CA LEU A 208 29.38 26.08 3.82
C LEU A 208 30.79 25.97 4.41
N ILE A 209 31.23 26.94 5.19
CA ILE A 209 32.55 26.95 5.84
C ILE A 209 32.42 27.38 7.30
N SER A 210 33.39 26.97 8.11
CA SER A 210 33.42 27.33 9.52
C SER A 210 33.56 28.86 9.72
N PRO A 211 33.03 29.41 10.83
CA PRO A 211 33.10 30.83 11.10
C PRO A 211 34.55 31.35 11.09
N ASP A 212 35.48 30.58 11.61
CA ASP A 212 36.90 30.96 11.71
C ASP A 212 37.57 31.09 10.32
N VAL A 213 37.22 30.16 9.41
CA VAL A 213 37.72 30.18 8.02
C VAL A 213 37.04 31.30 7.24
N TYR A 214 35.75 31.56 7.48
CA TYR A 214 35.04 32.65 6.84
C TYR A 214 35.62 34.03 7.19
N GLU A 215 35.95 34.26 8.44
CA GLU A 215 36.61 35.52 8.87
C GLU A 215 37.93 35.77 8.14
N THR A 216 38.67 34.69 7.84
CA THR A 216 39.99 34.76 7.19
C THR A 216 39.88 34.94 5.68
N HIS A 217 38.99 34.22 5.00
CA HIS A 217 38.93 34.15 3.54
C HIS A 217 37.77 34.89 2.90
N LYS A 218 36.68 35.14 3.64
CA LYS A 218 35.44 35.80 3.21
C LYS A 218 34.83 35.20 1.93
N MET A 219 35.01 33.89 1.70
CA MET A 219 34.47 33.16 0.58
C MET A 219 33.55 32.04 1.10
N GLY A 220 32.40 31.81 0.40
CA GLY A 220 31.41 30.80 0.82
C GLY A 220 30.36 31.36 1.77
N ILE A 221 29.62 30.47 2.42
CA ILE A 221 28.52 30.78 3.38
C ILE A 221 28.99 30.35 4.76
N SER A 222 29.03 31.28 5.73
CA SER A 222 29.46 30.95 7.10
C SER A 222 28.41 30.09 7.82
N VAL A 223 28.86 29.02 8.46
CA VAL A 223 28.03 28.24 9.39
C VAL A 223 27.84 29.06 10.68
N HIS A 224 26.64 29.14 11.18
CA HIS A 224 26.34 29.91 12.36
C HIS A 224 26.91 29.26 13.64
N PRO A 225 27.54 30.05 14.58
CA PRO A 225 28.16 29.49 15.79
C PRO A 225 27.22 28.66 16.68
N ASP A 226 25.92 28.99 16.70
CA ASP A 226 24.94 28.29 17.51
C ASP A 226 24.36 27.06 16.82
N PHE A 227 24.78 26.72 15.59
CA PHE A 227 24.38 25.49 14.91
C PHE A 227 24.81 24.25 15.71
N ARG A 228 23.85 23.34 15.98
CA ARG A 228 24.12 22.07 16.65
C ARG A 228 23.29 20.96 16.00
N VAL A 229 23.84 19.75 16.08
CA VAL A 229 23.18 18.55 15.57
C VAL A 229 22.90 17.60 16.72
N VAL A 230 21.64 17.19 16.81
CA VAL A 230 21.17 16.16 17.73
C VAL A 230 20.73 14.96 16.92
N ALA A 231 21.36 13.83 17.14
CA ALA A 231 21.00 12.60 16.48
C ALA A 231 20.25 11.67 17.43
N LEU A 232 19.23 10.96 16.93
CA LEU A 232 18.49 9.94 17.65
C LEU A 232 18.72 8.60 17.00
N GLY A 233 19.09 7.59 17.79
CA GLY A 233 19.36 6.25 17.31
C GLY A 233 18.80 5.18 18.22
N SER A 234 18.33 4.08 17.61
CA SER A 234 17.88 2.89 18.32
C SER A 234 18.92 1.77 18.24
N LEU A 235 19.12 1.08 19.36
CA LEU A 235 20.00 -0.08 19.46
C LEU A 235 19.16 -1.32 19.69
N SER A 236 19.19 -2.29 18.79
CA SER A 236 18.61 -3.61 18.99
C SER A 236 19.67 -4.61 19.44
N ALA A 237 19.29 -5.53 20.31
CA ALA A 237 20.18 -6.59 20.78
C ALA A 237 20.56 -7.50 19.60
N GLY A 238 21.83 -7.50 19.22
CA GLY A 238 22.38 -8.33 18.13
C GLY A 238 22.77 -7.59 16.85
N GLU A 239 22.30 -6.37 16.63
CA GLU A 239 22.66 -5.55 15.46
C GLU A 239 23.61 -4.40 15.84
N SER A 240 24.78 -4.73 16.38
CA SER A 240 25.83 -3.73 16.67
C SER A 240 26.40 -3.04 15.42
N ALA A 241 25.97 -3.45 14.24
CA ALA A 241 26.44 -2.98 12.95
C ALA A 241 25.58 -1.87 12.30
N ALA A 242 24.48 -1.45 12.92
CA ALA A 242 23.54 -0.54 12.27
C ALA A 242 24.05 0.91 12.14
N LEU A 243 24.79 1.40 13.11
CA LEU A 243 25.35 2.76 13.06
C LEU A 243 26.74 2.79 12.45
N ASP A 244 26.93 3.65 11.45
CA ASP A 244 28.23 3.86 10.82
C ASP A 244 29.27 4.34 11.85
N PRO A 245 30.36 3.58 12.11
CA PRO A 245 31.33 3.94 13.13
C PRO A 245 31.99 5.32 12.93
N PRO A 246 32.39 5.74 11.71
CA PRO A 246 32.86 7.07 11.44
C PRO A 246 31.91 8.19 11.81
N LEU A 247 30.62 8.03 11.48
CA LEU A 247 29.61 9.01 11.86
C LEU A 247 29.39 9.06 13.36
N ARG A 248 29.29 7.90 14.00
CA ARG A 248 29.07 7.79 15.45
C ARG A 248 30.18 8.46 16.28
N SER A 249 31.42 8.38 15.82
CA SER A 249 32.58 8.97 16.55
C SER A 249 32.55 10.49 16.61
N ARG A 250 31.76 11.16 15.76
CA ARG A 250 31.63 12.62 15.72
C ARG A 250 30.61 13.16 16.73
N PHE A 251 29.83 12.30 17.33
CA PHE A 251 28.85 12.66 18.33
C PHE A 251 29.29 12.29 19.74
N GLN A 252 28.89 13.09 20.71
CA GLN A 252 28.87 12.70 22.11
C GLN A 252 27.68 11.84 22.40
N ALA A 253 27.87 10.55 22.65
CA ALA A 253 26.80 9.61 22.85
C ALA A 253 26.30 9.57 24.29
N HIS A 254 24.96 9.54 24.45
CA HIS A 254 24.30 9.37 25.72
C HIS A 254 23.24 8.27 25.58
N LEU A 255 23.22 7.35 26.54
CA LEU A 255 22.22 6.32 26.61
C LEU A 255 21.00 6.89 27.35
N ALA A 256 19.91 7.09 26.65
CA ALA A 256 18.61 7.31 27.30
C ALA A 256 18.19 5.98 27.92
N SER A 257 18.51 5.84 29.22
CA SER A 257 18.27 4.61 29.98
C SER A 257 16.78 4.31 30.08
N ALA A 258 16.48 3.06 30.38
CA ALA A 258 15.11 2.61 30.67
C ALA A 258 14.44 3.52 31.71
N VAL A 259 13.17 3.83 31.49
CA VAL A 259 12.35 4.59 32.42
C VAL A 259 12.25 3.81 33.73
N GLU A 260 12.65 4.42 34.83
CA GLU A 260 12.57 3.77 36.14
C GLU A 260 11.11 3.58 36.59
N LEU A 261 10.86 2.56 37.39
CA LEU A 261 9.51 2.31 37.96
C LEU A 261 8.96 3.53 38.72
N GLY A 262 9.84 4.32 39.36
CA GLY A 262 9.47 5.56 40.05
C GLY A 262 8.90 6.62 39.09
N ASP A 263 9.52 6.83 37.93
CA ASP A 263 9.05 7.76 36.88
C ASP A 263 7.74 7.31 36.28
N THR A 264 7.56 6.01 36.08
CA THR A 264 6.32 5.43 35.63
C THR A 264 5.17 5.64 36.60
N LEU A 265 5.44 5.55 37.92
CA LEU A 265 4.47 5.85 38.96
C LEU A 265 4.03 7.31 38.93
N ILE A 266 4.97 8.24 38.71
CA ILE A 266 4.69 9.67 38.59
C ILE A 266 3.80 9.92 37.37
N ALA A 267 4.14 9.34 36.20
CA ALA A 267 3.35 9.49 35.00
C ALA A 267 1.95 8.86 35.12
N ALA A 268 1.83 7.72 35.77
CA ALA A 268 0.57 7.07 36.05
C ALA A 268 -0.29 7.88 37.00
N SER A 269 0.30 8.45 38.08
CA SER A 269 -0.42 9.30 39.02
C SER A 269 -0.85 10.63 38.39
N ALA A 270 -0.05 11.21 37.50
CA ALA A 270 -0.40 12.43 36.77
C ALA A 270 -1.53 12.19 35.72
N GLY A 271 -1.62 10.96 35.15
CA GLY A 271 -2.71 10.56 34.26
C GLY A 271 -4.02 10.26 34.98
N SER A 272 -3.95 9.93 36.27
CA SER A 272 -5.12 9.57 37.09
C SER A 272 -5.80 10.79 37.69
N ASN A 273 -7.11 10.89 37.46
CA ASN A 273 -7.96 11.88 38.14
C ASN A 273 -8.41 11.39 39.54
N GLY A 274 -7.83 10.30 40.04
CA GLY A 274 -8.14 9.69 41.31
C GLY A 274 -9.37 8.77 41.29
N LEU A 275 -9.84 8.38 40.13
CA LEU A 275 -10.99 7.51 39.92
C LEU A 275 -10.64 6.01 39.88
N LEU A 276 -9.36 5.66 39.69
CA LEU A 276 -8.92 4.26 39.73
C LEU A 276 -8.89 3.71 41.17
N ASP A 277 -9.40 2.51 41.32
CA ASP A 277 -9.27 1.78 42.58
C ASP A 277 -7.80 1.32 42.80
N ILE A 278 -7.40 1.20 44.05
CA ILE A 278 -6.03 0.89 44.45
C ILE A 278 -5.58 -0.47 43.92
N ALA A 279 -6.47 -1.45 43.84
CA ALA A 279 -6.15 -2.78 43.33
C ALA A 279 -5.83 -2.75 41.85
N THR A 280 -6.62 -2.05 41.06
CA THR A 280 -6.42 -1.87 39.60
C THR A 280 -5.15 -1.06 39.30
N PHE A 281 -4.89 0.02 40.08
CA PHE A 281 -3.66 0.79 39.95
C PHE A 281 -2.40 -0.04 40.26
N LYS A 282 -2.46 -0.84 41.36
CA LYS A 282 -1.34 -1.72 41.73
C LYS A 282 -1.06 -2.77 40.66
N ASN A 283 -2.10 -3.37 40.11
CA ASN A 283 -1.97 -4.33 39.01
C ASN A 283 -1.35 -3.70 37.75
N LEU A 284 -1.80 -2.49 37.38
CA LEU A 284 -1.25 -1.72 36.26
C LEU A 284 0.26 -1.49 36.44
N VAL A 285 0.68 -1.01 37.63
CA VAL A 285 2.08 -0.73 37.95
C VAL A 285 2.93 -2.01 37.90
N GLN A 286 2.38 -3.12 38.41
CA GLN A 286 3.07 -4.42 38.33
C GLN A 286 3.30 -4.84 36.86
N LEU A 287 2.27 -4.77 36.02
CA LEU A 287 2.37 -5.13 34.61
C LEU A 287 3.37 -4.24 33.86
N ILE A 288 3.40 -2.93 34.13
CA ILE A 288 4.39 -2.03 33.52
C ILE A 288 5.81 -2.38 33.99
N GLY A 289 5.98 -2.74 35.25
CA GLY A 289 7.28 -3.18 35.80
C GLY A 289 7.82 -4.46 35.18
N GLU A 290 6.96 -5.25 34.54
CA GLU A 290 7.33 -6.47 33.81
C GLU A 290 7.77 -6.18 32.36
N VAL A 291 7.59 -4.95 31.84
CA VAL A 291 8.00 -4.56 30.48
C VAL A 291 9.52 -4.44 30.42
N PRO A 292 10.20 -5.20 29.55
CA PRO A 292 11.64 -5.05 29.34
C PRO A 292 11.94 -3.62 28.88
N ASP A 293 12.99 -3.01 29.42
CA ASP A 293 13.44 -1.66 29.08
C ASP A 293 12.44 -0.50 29.36
N GLY A 294 11.33 -0.78 30.03
CA GLY A 294 10.32 0.21 30.41
C GLY A 294 9.37 0.61 29.29
N ALA A 295 8.47 1.53 29.59
CA ALA A 295 7.45 2.02 28.66
C ALA A 295 7.53 3.54 28.51
N PRO A 296 7.19 4.12 27.33
CA PRO A 296 7.13 5.56 27.14
C PRO A 296 6.13 6.21 28.12
N LEU A 297 6.56 7.23 28.85
CA LEU A 297 5.74 7.84 29.91
C LEU A 297 4.42 8.41 29.39
N GLN A 298 4.42 8.99 28.19
CA GLN A 298 3.22 9.48 27.54
C GLN A 298 2.21 8.36 27.22
N SER A 299 2.71 7.19 26.77
CA SER A 299 1.85 6.04 26.51
C SER A 299 1.26 5.47 27.79
N VAL A 300 2.01 5.46 28.90
CA VAL A 300 1.51 5.11 30.23
C VAL A 300 0.43 6.06 30.68
N HIS A 301 0.65 7.36 30.54
CA HIS A 301 -0.35 8.39 30.88
C HIS A 301 -1.66 8.20 30.11
N SER A 302 -1.60 7.99 28.79
CA SER A 302 -2.79 7.74 27.96
C SER A 302 -3.49 6.43 28.34
N ALA A 303 -2.72 5.37 28.66
CA ALA A 303 -3.30 4.09 29.11
C ALA A 303 -4.05 4.22 30.43
N VAL A 304 -3.54 5.02 31.35
CA VAL A 304 -4.20 5.32 32.62
C VAL A 304 -5.51 6.08 32.41
N GLN A 305 -5.50 7.12 31.58
CA GLN A 305 -6.71 7.89 31.27
C GLN A 305 -7.77 7.01 30.61
N TYR A 306 -7.34 6.13 29.67
CA TYR A 306 -8.22 5.17 29.01
C TYR A 306 -8.82 4.18 30.02
N LEU A 307 -8.01 3.65 30.94
CA LEU A 307 -8.46 2.73 31.98
C LEU A 307 -9.42 3.39 32.98
N GLU A 308 -9.17 4.63 33.43
CA GLU A 308 -10.07 5.36 34.31
C GLU A 308 -11.46 5.55 33.72
N ARG A 309 -11.51 5.89 32.44
CA ARG A 309 -12.78 6.13 31.73
C ARG A 309 -13.61 4.87 31.57
N TYR A 310 -12.96 3.75 31.37
CA TYR A 310 -13.58 2.47 31.00
C TYR A 310 -13.30 1.34 32.01
N GLN A 311 -12.90 1.66 33.25
CA GLN A 311 -12.46 0.68 34.28
C GLN A 311 -13.44 -0.47 34.56
N LYS A 312 -14.75 -0.29 34.33
CA LYS A 312 -15.75 -1.33 34.47
C LYS A 312 -15.75 -2.37 33.36
N SER A 313 -15.16 -2.05 32.21
CA SER A 313 -15.24 -2.82 30.98
C SER A 313 -13.87 -3.28 30.47
N ILE A 314 -12.78 -2.72 30.98
CA ILE A 314 -11.42 -2.91 30.48
C ILE A 314 -10.48 -3.30 31.60
N THR A 315 -9.64 -4.31 31.36
CA THR A 315 -8.58 -4.70 32.29
C THR A 315 -7.31 -3.87 32.09
N PRO A 316 -6.43 -3.73 33.12
CA PRO A 316 -5.15 -3.03 32.96
C PRO A 316 -4.28 -3.55 31.81
N GLN A 317 -4.21 -4.85 31.59
CA GLN A 317 -3.47 -5.46 30.49
C GLN A 317 -3.99 -5.00 29.14
N VAL A 318 -5.29 -4.95 28.97
CA VAL A 318 -5.95 -4.52 27.75
C VAL A 318 -5.66 -3.04 27.48
N ALA A 319 -5.67 -2.18 28.51
CA ALA A 319 -5.34 -0.77 28.37
C ALA A 319 -3.87 -0.57 27.95
N LEU A 320 -2.96 -1.35 28.50
CA LEU A 320 -1.53 -1.31 28.12
C LEU A 320 -1.31 -1.79 26.69
N ASN A 321 -1.92 -2.90 26.30
CA ASN A 321 -1.83 -3.45 24.95
C ASN A 321 -2.36 -2.47 23.91
N ALA A 322 -3.47 -1.80 24.19
CA ALA A 322 -4.06 -0.78 23.31
C ALA A 322 -3.11 0.42 23.08
N HIS A 323 -2.19 0.68 23.98
CA HIS A 323 -1.19 1.75 23.86
C HIS A 323 0.22 1.23 23.47
N GLY A 324 0.29 0.00 22.98
CA GLY A 324 1.53 -0.61 22.49
C GLY A 324 2.53 -1.02 23.59
N ILE A 325 2.07 -1.13 24.85
CA ILE A 325 2.89 -1.51 26.02
C ILE A 325 2.63 -2.99 26.32
N ASN A 326 3.58 -3.88 26.01
CA ASN A 326 3.47 -5.32 26.23
C ASN A 326 4.54 -5.81 27.20
N SER A 327 4.15 -6.66 28.14
CA SER A 327 5.05 -7.28 29.13
C SER A 327 5.93 -8.37 28.53
N HIS A 328 5.52 -8.99 27.45
CA HIS A 328 6.31 -9.98 26.70
C HIS A 328 6.76 -9.35 25.40
N GLY A 329 8.06 -9.45 25.08
CA GLY A 329 8.68 -8.87 23.87
C GLY A 329 8.13 -9.43 22.56
N ASP A 330 7.11 -10.30 22.61
CA ASP A 330 6.45 -10.88 21.47
C ASP A 330 5.46 -9.91 20.83
N MET A 331 5.37 -10.01 19.54
CA MET A 331 4.46 -9.26 18.67
C MET A 331 3.03 -9.30 19.18
N VAL A 332 2.33 -8.17 19.17
CA VAL A 332 0.89 -8.11 19.46
C VAL A 332 0.18 -9.07 18.51
N GLY A 333 -0.23 -10.22 19.02
CA GLY A 333 -1.12 -11.13 18.30
C GLY A 333 -2.48 -10.47 18.07
N ALA A 334 -3.25 -10.95 17.11
CA ALA A 334 -4.64 -10.52 16.98
C ALA A 334 -5.44 -10.80 18.26
N ASP A 335 -4.99 -11.76 19.06
CA ASP A 335 -5.62 -12.16 20.32
C ASP A 335 -5.25 -11.26 21.50
N ASP A 336 -4.14 -10.51 21.42
CA ASP A 336 -3.68 -9.57 22.45
C ASP A 336 -4.30 -8.17 22.32
N ILE A 337 -4.91 -7.87 21.17
CA ILE A 337 -5.60 -6.64 20.90
C ILE A 337 -7.05 -6.76 21.39
N VAL A 338 -7.55 -5.73 22.00
CA VAL A 338 -8.88 -5.68 22.63
C VAL A 338 -9.97 -6.20 21.72
N SER A 339 -10.55 -7.34 22.08
CA SER A 339 -11.83 -7.78 21.55
C SER A 339 -12.93 -6.80 21.97
N PRO A 340 -13.95 -6.51 21.14
CA PRO A 340 -14.98 -5.55 21.48
C PRO A 340 -15.70 -5.98 22.77
N LEU A 341 -15.47 -5.20 23.81
CA LEU A 341 -16.10 -5.40 25.11
C LEU A 341 -17.55 -4.90 25.09
N LYS A 342 -18.39 -5.48 25.94
CA LYS A 342 -19.72 -4.95 26.20
C LYS A 342 -19.58 -3.57 26.87
N ILE A 343 -19.57 -2.53 26.06
CA ILE A 343 -19.70 -1.16 26.56
C ILE A 343 -21.18 -0.89 26.65
N ASP A 344 -21.68 -0.74 27.88
CA ASP A 344 -23.05 -0.27 28.12
C ASP A 344 -23.12 1.19 27.64
N GLY A 345 -23.64 1.37 26.43
CA GLY A 345 -23.66 2.66 25.74
C GLY A 345 -24.57 3.67 26.41
N GLY A 346 -24.00 4.79 26.74
CA GLY A 346 -24.78 6.01 26.97
C GLY A 346 -25.51 6.41 25.67
N HIS A 347 -26.82 6.63 25.79
CA HIS A 347 -27.71 6.93 24.68
C HIS A 347 -27.36 8.28 24.02
N HIS A 348 -26.72 8.26 22.85
CA HIS A 348 -26.82 9.32 21.87
C HIS A 348 -27.81 8.90 20.78
N HIS A 349 -29.03 9.46 20.83
CA HIS A 349 -30.03 9.28 19.78
C HIS A 349 -29.58 10.01 18.52
N LEU A 350 -29.15 9.26 17.49
CA LEU A 350 -28.84 9.77 16.16
C LEU A 350 -30.06 9.72 15.26
N LYS A 351 -30.28 10.82 14.55
CA LYS A 351 -31.27 10.92 13.48
C LYS A 351 -30.87 9.99 12.32
N LYS A 352 -31.85 9.22 11.83
CA LYS A 352 -31.76 8.42 10.63
C LYS A 352 -31.67 9.35 9.41
N ASP A 353 -30.49 9.52 8.84
CA ASP A 353 -30.34 10.09 7.52
C ASP A 353 -30.13 8.99 6.48
N ASN A 354 -30.95 8.98 5.46
CA ASN A 354 -31.21 7.93 4.48
C ASN A 354 -30.13 7.82 3.37
N VAL A 355 -28.83 7.92 3.62
CA VAL A 355 -27.84 8.01 2.54
C VAL A 355 -26.73 6.93 2.59
N SER A 356 -26.76 5.95 3.49
CA SER A 356 -25.71 4.92 3.45
C SER A 356 -26.27 3.51 3.64
N ASP A 357 -25.81 2.57 2.81
CA ASP A 357 -26.01 1.10 2.93
C ASP A 357 -25.38 0.52 4.22
N PHE A 358 -25.02 1.35 5.17
CA PHE A 358 -24.42 0.94 6.44
C PHE A 358 -25.50 0.56 7.45
N ILE A 359 -25.47 -0.69 7.88
CA ILE A 359 -26.34 -1.24 8.90
C ILE A 359 -25.54 -1.37 10.19
N GLU A 360 -25.93 -0.61 11.19
CA GLU A 360 -25.29 -0.65 12.50
C GLU A 360 -25.66 -1.95 13.21
N THR A 361 -24.63 -2.70 13.65
CA THR A 361 -24.77 -3.90 14.46
C THR A 361 -24.17 -3.67 15.86
N LYS A 362 -24.35 -4.62 16.75
CA LYS A 362 -23.74 -4.54 18.10
C LYS A 362 -22.23 -4.48 18.05
N THR A 363 -21.62 -5.32 17.19
CA THR A 363 -20.16 -5.37 17.02
C THR A 363 -19.63 -4.09 16.37
N THR A 364 -20.27 -3.58 15.30
CA THR A 364 -19.82 -2.35 14.65
C THR A 364 -19.95 -1.12 15.56
N ARG A 365 -21.01 -1.07 16.38
CA ARG A 365 -21.17 -0.04 17.41
C ARG A 365 -20.05 -0.10 18.43
N ALA A 366 -19.74 -1.27 18.95
CA ALA A 366 -18.67 -1.44 19.92
C ALA A 366 -17.29 -1.00 19.37
N ILE A 367 -16.98 -1.35 18.13
CA ILE A 367 -15.74 -0.92 17.48
C ILE A 367 -15.71 0.61 17.30
N ARG A 368 -16.82 1.22 16.87
CA ARG A 368 -16.93 2.67 16.77
C ARG A 368 -16.68 3.35 18.11
N ASP A 369 -17.31 2.85 19.16
CA ASP A 369 -17.18 3.41 20.51
C ASP A 369 -15.74 3.27 21.03
N LEU A 370 -15.01 2.19 20.68
CA LEU A 370 -13.58 2.04 20.96
C LEU A 370 -12.71 3.06 20.21
N ILE A 371 -13.02 3.34 18.94
CA ILE A 371 -12.33 4.38 18.16
C ILE A 371 -12.49 5.74 18.85
N ILE A 372 -13.71 6.06 19.24
CA ILE A 372 -14.05 7.29 19.95
C ILE A 372 -13.28 7.37 21.26
N ALA A 373 -13.30 6.30 22.03
CA ALA A 373 -12.59 6.18 23.31
C ALA A 373 -11.08 6.41 23.17
N GLY A 374 -10.48 5.87 22.11
CA GLY A 374 -9.07 6.11 21.80
C GLY A 374 -8.75 7.59 21.59
N PHE A 375 -9.59 8.33 20.86
CA PHE A 375 -9.41 9.77 20.66
C PHE A 375 -9.67 10.58 21.94
N GLU A 376 -10.67 10.22 22.71
CA GLU A 376 -10.99 10.88 23.98
C GLU A 376 -9.92 10.67 25.06
N SER A 377 -9.09 9.62 24.92
CA SER A 377 -7.90 9.38 25.76
C SER A 377 -6.69 10.25 25.37
N GLY A 378 -6.88 11.25 24.50
CA GLY A 378 -5.85 12.20 24.08
C GLY A 378 -4.96 11.71 22.92
N ASN A 379 -5.22 10.53 22.35
CA ASN A 379 -4.50 10.09 21.17
C ASN A 379 -5.00 10.80 19.91
N ARG A 380 -4.10 11.15 18.99
CA ARG A 380 -4.46 11.69 17.67
C ARG A 380 -4.66 10.59 16.63
N ALA A 381 -4.10 9.41 16.87
CA ALA A 381 -4.08 8.32 15.90
C ALA A 381 -4.58 7.01 16.50
N VAL A 382 -5.47 6.34 15.79
CA VAL A 382 -6.04 5.03 16.13
C VAL A 382 -5.76 4.06 14.99
N ALA A 383 -5.32 2.83 15.28
CA ALA A 383 -5.10 1.78 14.30
C ALA A 383 -6.13 0.66 14.47
N CYS A 384 -6.90 0.40 13.41
CA CYS A 384 -7.87 -0.69 13.34
C CYS A 384 -7.27 -1.85 12.54
N VAL A 385 -6.94 -2.96 13.19
CA VAL A 385 -6.32 -4.12 12.56
C VAL A 385 -7.25 -5.33 12.63
N GLY A 386 -7.41 -6.01 11.50
CA GLY A 386 -8.28 -7.18 11.41
C GLY A 386 -8.33 -7.77 10.01
N PRO A 387 -8.92 -8.96 9.82
CA PRO A 387 -9.01 -9.63 8.52
C PRO A 387 -9.68 -8.79 7.43
N LYS A 388 -9.54 -9.20 6.16
CA LYS A 388 -10.24 -8.57 5.04
C LYS A 388 -11.77 -8.71 5.20
N GLY A 389 -12.53 -7.72 4.77
CA GLY A 389 -14.00 -7.78 4.77
C GLY A 389 -14.68 -7.57 6.13
N CYS A 390 -13.97 -7.12 7.19
CA CYS A 390 -14.52 -6.92 8.54
C CYS A 390 -15.05 -5.50 8.82
N TYR A 391 -15.54 -4.79 7.84
CA TYR A 391 -16.14 -3.44 7.98
C TYR A 391 -15.24 -2.33 8.52
N LYS A 392 -13.92 -2.50 8.61
CA LYS A 392 -12.99 -1.51 9.18
C LYS A 392 -13.17 -0.10 8.61
N SER A 393 -13.10 0.04 7.29
CA SER A 393 -13.22 1.34 6.60
C SER A 393 -14.60 1.96 6.81
N THR A 394 -15.66 1.15 6.82
CA THR A 394 -17.04 1.61 7.00
C THR A 394 -17.28 2.11 8.43
N VAL A 395 -16.79 1.38 9.44
CA VAL A 395 -16.90 1.79 10.85
C VAL A 395 -16.06 3.05 11.12
N ALA A 396 -14.87 3.16 10.52
CA ALA A 396 -14.04 4.37 10.62
C ALA A 396 -14.77 5.62 10.09
N ARG A 397 -15.46 5.51 8.96
CA ARG A 397 -16.30 6.58 8.43
C ARG A 397 -17.53 6.89 9.29
N ASP A 398 -18.15 5.85 9.82
CA ASP A 398 -19.28 6.02 10.73
C ASP A 398 -18.86 6.75 12.01
N ALA A 399 -17.69 6.43 12.56
CA ALA A 399 -17.12 7.14 13.70
C ALA A 399 -16.93 8.63 13.40
N ALA A 400 -16.38 8.97 12.25
CA ALA A 400 -16.21 10.37 11.85
C ALA A 400 -17.56 11.08 11.62
N ARG A 401 -18.53 10.40 11.03
CA ARG A 401 -19.89 10.93 10.81
C ARG A 401 -20.58 11.27 12.14
N VAL A 402 -20.44 10.41 13.15
CA VAL A 402 -20.99 10.65 14.49
C VAL A 402 -20.41 11.94 15.11
N PHE A 403 -19.13 12.22 14.86
CA PHE A 403 -18.50 13.47 15.27
C PHE A 403 -18.81 14.68 14.35
N GLY A 404 -19.52 14.48 13.25
CA GLY A 404 -19.75 15.54 12.25
C GLY A 404 -18.47 15.98 11.51
N ALA A 405 -17.43 15.15 11.52
CA ALA A 405 -16.16 15.45 10.91
C ALA A 405 -16.15 15.04 9.42
N LYS A 406 -15.52 15.88 8.59
CA LYS A 406 -15.19 15.50 7.21
C LYS A 406 -14.06 14.50 7.20
N VAL A 407 -14.09 13.56 6.26
CA VAL A 407 -13.09 12.50 6.12
C VAL A 407 -12.36 12.62 4.79
N GLU A 408 -11.05 12.57 4.85
CA GLU A 408 -10.19 12.36 3.69
C GLU A 408 -9.66 10.94 3.67
N LEU A 409 -9.74 10.28 2.51
CA LEU A 409 -9.24 8.92 2.33
C LEU A 409 -7.85 8.96 1.69
N PHE A 410 -6.90 8.26 2.28
CA PHE A 410 -5.56 8.09 1.74
C PHE A 410 -5.22 6.61 1.64
N SER A 411 -5.26 6.08 0.41
CA SER A 411 -4.88 4.69 0.14
C SER A 411 -3.36 4.58 0.06
N LEU A 412 -2.79 3.72 0.90
CA LEU A 412 -1.36 3.52 1.01
C LEU A 412 -0.90 2.34 0.13
N HIS A 413 0.31 2.46 -0.43
CA HIS A 413 0.93 1.44 -1.27
C HIS A 413 2.45 1.39 -1.05
N PRO A 414 3.14 0.29 -1.41
CA PRO A 414 4.55 0.08 -1.08
C PRO A 414 5.54 1.10 -1.67
N ASP A 415 5.15 1.78 -2.75
CA ASP A 415 6.02 2.75 -3.44
C ASP A 415 5.96 4.16 -2.82
N ILE A 416 5.08 4.40 -1.85
CA ILE A 416 5.01 5.69 -1.17
C ILE A 416 6.28 5.88 -0.35
N THR A 417 6.99 6.96 -0.67
CA THR A 417 8.16 7.37 0.11
C THR A 417 7.76 8.19 1.33
N SER A 418 8.67 8.37 2.27
CA SER A 418 8.43 9.21 3.46
C SER A 418 8.04 10.66 3.13
N ARG A 419 8.50 11.19 2.00
CA ARG A 419 8.10 12.51 1.48
C ARG A 419 6.69 12.50 0.93
N ASP A 420 6.37 11.48 0.12
CA ASP A 420 5.08 11.39 -0.56
C ASP A 420 3.92 11.13 0.40
N LEU A 421 4.20 10.74 1.65
CA LEU A 421 3.20 10.72 2.72
C LEU A 421 2.70 12.12 3.08
N LEU A 422 3.54 13.14 2.94
CA LEU A 422 3.21 14.52 3.32
C LEU A 422 2.90 15.41 2.12
N MET A 423 3.76 15.36 1.09
CA MET A 423 3.56 16.14 -0.14
C MET A 423 4.02 15.37 -1.36
N VAL A 424 3.32 15.54 -2.45
CA VAL A 424 3.67 14.98 -3.75
C VAL A 424 4.25 16.07 -4.64
N ARG A 425 5.41 15.76 -5.25
CA ARG A 425 6.04 16.66 -6.22
C ARG A 425 5.35 16.52 -7.57
N GLY A 426 4.88 17.61 -8.12
CA GLY A 426 4.28 17.70 -9.44
C GLY A 426 4.95 18.77 -10.30
N THR A 427 4.52 18.86 -11.52
CA THR A 427 4.88 19.94 -12.45
C THR A 427 3.59 20.68 -12.80
N ASP A 428 3.61 21.99 -12.74
CA ASP A 428 2.49 22.81 -13.20
C ASP A 428 2.37 22.73 -14.72
N SER A 429 1.17 22.47 -15.21
CA SER A 429 0.91 22.28 -16.63
C SER A 429 1.04 23.55 -17.46
N GLU A 430 0.88 24.75 -16.85
CA GLU A 430 0.92 26.02 -17.57
C GLU A 430 2.33 26.64 -17.57
N SER A 431 3.00 26.62 -16.42
CA SER A 431 4.32 27.23 -16.25
C SER A 431 5.48 26.28 -16.46
N GLY A 432 5.27 24.96 -16.27
CA GLY A 432 6.31 23.94 -16.23
C GLY A 432 7.12 23.95 -14.94
N ASP A 433 6.71 24.73 -13.95
CA ASP A 433 7.39 24.87 -12.67
C ASP A 433 7.14 23.68 -11.75
N THR A 434 8.08 23.42 -10.85
CA THR A 434 7.90 22.41 -9.80
C THR A 434 6.89 22.91 -8.77
N VAL A 435 5.82 22.15 -8.57
CA VAL A 435 4.79 22.44 -7.57
C VAL A 435 4.70 21.31 -6.56
N TRP A 436 4.63 21.69 -5.30
CA TRP A 436 4.38 20.77 -4.19
C TRP A 436 2.91 20.78 -3.82
N ARG A 437 2.28 19.61 -3.87
CA ARG A 437 0.86 19.43 -3.54
C ARG A 437 0.70 18.65 -2.25
N GLU A 438 -0.18 19.13 -1.39
CA GLU A 438 -0.46 18.48 -0.11
C GLU A 438 -1.22 17.17 -0.32
N THR A 439 -0.81 16.13 0.41
CA THR A 439 -1.55 14.87 0.45
C THR A 439 -2.84 15.00 1.28
N PRO A 440 -3.76 14.02 1.20
CA PRO A 440 -4.92 14.00 2.08
C PRO A 440 -4.55 14.07 3.58
N LEU A 441 -3.44 13.46 3.98
CA LEU A 441 -2.94 13.54 5.35
C LEU A 441 -2.58 14.97 5.77
N THR A 442 -1.83 15.67 4.94
CA THR A 442 -1.40 17.04 5.23
C THR A 442 -2.57 18.02 5.20
N ARG A 443 -3.49 17.90 4.22
CA ARG A 443 -4.72 18.69 4.18
C ARG A 443 -5.58 18.47 5.42
N ALA A 444 -5.76 17.21 5.83
CA ALA A 444 -6.52 16.89 7.03
C ALA A 444 -5.86 17.50 8.29
N ALA A 445 -4.54 17.41 8.41
CA ALA A 445 -3.80 18.00 9.52
C ALA A 445 -3.94 19.52 9.59
N ARG A 446 -3.96 20.20 8.41
CA ARG A 446 -4.12 21.65 8.33
C ARG A 446 -5.55 22.12 8.62
N ASN A 447 -6.54 21.39 8.09
CA ASN A 447 -7.94 21.82 8.14
C ASN A 447 -8.72 21.27 9.36
N GLY A 448 -8.09 20.44 10.19
CA GLY A 448 -8.76 19.81 11.33
C GLY A 448 -9.79 18.75 10.92
N THR A 449 -9.66 18.16 9.73
CA THR A 449 -10.51 17.07 9.28
C THR A 449 -9.92 15.72 9.69
N TRP A 450 -10.70 14.66 9.52
CA TRP A 450 -10.23 13.31 9.81
C TRP A 450 -9.59 12.69 8.56
N VAL A 451 -8.53 11.91 8.73
CA VAL A 451 -7.90 11.13 7.66
C VAL A 451 -8.02 9.64 7.96
N ILE A 452 -8.36 8.86 6.93
CA ILE A 452 -8.32 7.41 6.97
C ILE A 452 -7.15 6.94 6.09
N LEU A 453 -6.17 6.31 6.73
CA LEU A 453 -5.02 5.69 6.07
C LEU A 453 -5.36 4.21 5.82
N ASP A 454 -5.74 3.84 4.58
CA ASP A 454 -6.07 2.45 4.24
C ASP A 454 -4.85 1.71 3.70
N GLY A 455 -4.50 0.58 4.32
CA GLY A 455 -3.36 -0.26 3.92
C GLY A 455 -2.05 0.13 4.60
N ILE A 456 -2.07 0.49 5.89
CA ILE A 456 -0.86 0.79 6.66
C ILE A 456 0.13 -0.39 6.67
N ASP A 457 -0.36 -1.62 6.58
CA ASP A 457 0.40 -2.86 6.51
C ASP A 457 1.22 -3.02 5.21
N LYS A 458 0.94 -2.22 4.20
CA LYS A 458 1.68 -2.23 2.92
C LYS A 458 2.94 -1.38 2.95
N LEU A 459 3.02 -0.43 3.89
CA LEU A 459 4.18 0.42 4.04
C LEU A 459 5.26 -0.24 4.90
N ARG A 460 6.48 0.13 4.64
CA ARG A 460 7.62 -0.29 5.44
C ARG A 460 7.65 0.44 6.77
N SER A 461 8.20 -0.20 7.80
CA SER A 461 8.28 0.37 9.15
C SER A 461 9.07 1.68 9.22
N ASP A 462 10.12 1.82 8.43
CA ASP A 462 10.94 3.03 8.35
C ASP A 462 10.15 4.20 7.72
N THR A 463 9.40 3.96 6.65
CA THR A 463 8.49 4.95 6.05
C THR A 463 7.38 5.36 7.02
N LEU A 464 6.80 4.40 7.75
CA LEU A 464 5.78 4.67 8.78
C LEU A 464 6.33 5.52 9.92
N SER A 465 7.58 5.31 10.31
CA SER A 465 8.21 6.09 11.38
C SER A 465 8.29 7.58 11.07
N SER A 466 8.28 7.98 9.80
CA SER A 466 8.25 9.40 9.42
C SER A 466 6.96 10.12 9.87
N LEU A 467 5.88 9.36 10.13
CA LEU A 467 4.62 9.90 10.65
C LEU A 467 4.66 10.18 12.15
N ALA A 468 5.70 9.73 12.86
CA ALA A 468 5.74 9.80 14.32
C ALA A 468 5.60 11.23 14.85
N LEU A 469 6.28 12.20 14.25
CA LEU A 469 6.20 13.60 14.66
C LEU A 469 4.78 14.16 14.53
N VAL A 470 4.09 13.83 13.44
CA VAL A 470 2.70 14.27 13.17
C VAL A 470 1.74 13.63 14.17
N MET A 471 1.85 12.30 14.37
CA MET A 471 0.92 11.55 15.21
C MET A 471 1.13 11.83 16.71
N GLU A 472 2.37 11.94 17.16
CA GLU A 472 2.70 12.11 18.57
C GLU A 472 2.60 13.57 19.03
N GLN A 473 3.16 14.50 18.26
CA GLN A 473 3.28 15.91 18.63
C GLN A 473 2.33 16.83 17.84
N GLY A 474 1.75 16.35 16.73
CA GLY A 474 0.95 17.17 15.83
C GLY A 474 1.79 18.23 15.10
N TRP A 475 3.10 18.04 14.98
CA TRP A 475 3.97 18.97 14.28
C TRP A 475 4.31 18.43 12.90
N VAL A 476 3.95 19.18 11.85
CA VAL A 476 4.10 18.76 10.45
C VAL A 476 5.24 19.55 9.84
N HIS A 477 6.24 18.83 9.34
CA HIS A 477 7.37 19.37 8.58
C HIS A 477 7.25 18.92 7.13
N LEU A 478 7.05 19.87 6.23
CA LEU A 478 6.83 19.59 4.82
C LEU A 478 8.13 19.59 4.02
N PRO A 479 8.18 18.80 2.93
CA PRO A 479 9.35 18.75 2.06
C PRO A 479 9.71 20.09 1.41
N ASP A 480 8.79 21.00 1.21
CA ASP A 480 9.02 22.36 0.70
C ASP A 480 9.69 23.30 1.74
N GLY A 481 9.86 22.83 2.98
CA GLY A 481 10.42 23.58 4.10
C GLY A 481 9.40 24.34 4.93
N THR A 482 8.13 24.31 4.57
CA THR A 482 7.05 24.89 5.39
C THR A 482 6.74 24.00 6.59
N ARG A 483 6.22 24.57 7.67
CA ARG A 483 5.90 23.86 8.90
C ARG A 483 4.66 24.45 9.54
N PHE A 484 3.92 23.60 10.20
CA PHE A 484 2.75 24.02 10.94
C PHE A 484 2.39 22.98 12.03
N HIS A 485 1.59 23.41 13.00
CA HIS A 485 1.00 22.47 13.95
C HIS A 485 -0.36 22.03 13.42
N ALA A 486 -0.62 20.74 13.46
CA ALA A 486 -1.92 20.18 13.13
C ALA A 486 -3.02 20.80 14.01
N ASP A 487 -4.18 21.01 13.42
CA ASP A 487 -5.35 21.50 14.13
C ASP A 487 -5.72 20.52 15.26
N ASP A 488 -6.27 21.05 16.35
CA ASP A 488 -6.62 20.25 17.54
C ASP A 488 -7.74 19.22 17.24
N ASN A 489 -8.54 19.42 16.19
CA ASN A 489 -9.58 18.50 15.73
C ASN A 489 -9.04 17.41 14.78
N PHE A 490 -7.81 17.52 14.34
CA PHE A 490 -7.19 16.52 13.46
C PHE A 490 -7.17 15.15 14.11
N ARG A 491 -7.67 14.13 13.42
CA ARG A 491 -7.66 12.73 13.85
C ARG A 491 -7.25 11.82 12.68
N CYS A 492 -6.51 10.78 12.99
CA CYS A 492 -6.04 9.79 12.04
C CYS A 492 -6.57 8.40 12.41
N ILE A 493 -7.18 7.71 11.46
CA ILE A 493 -7.56 6.29 11.60
C ILE A 493 -6.76 5.49 10.60
N ALA A 494 -5.89 4.63 11.07
CA ALA A 494 -5.11 3.71 10.23
C ALA A 494 -5.80 2.36 10.15
N ILE A 495 -5.87 1.78 8.95
CA ILE A 495 -6.49 0.48 8.69
C ILE A 495 -5.44 -0.47 8.16
N GLY A 496 -5.29 -1.62 8.81
CA GLY A 496 -4.31 -2.63 8.42
C GLY A 496 -4.84 -4.06 8.50
N HIS A 497 -4.04 -4.98 7.96
CA HIS A 497 -4.28 -6.42 8.04
C HIS A 497 -3.26 -7.10 8.94
N PRO A 498 -3.66 -8.12 9.74
CA PRO A 498 -2.73 -8.87 10.58
C PRO A 498 -1.96 -9.96 9.80
N SER A 499 -2.41 -10.26 8.57
CA SER A 499 -1.86 -11.32 7.74
C SER A 499 -0.64 -10.85 6.97
N GLY A 500 0.36 -11.73 6.84
CA GLY A 500 1.59 -11.49 6.11
C GLY A 500 2.79 -11.26 7.01
N ASP A 501 3.83 -10.68 6.43
CA ASP A 501 5.03 -10.28 7.16
C ASP A 501 4.69 -9.13 8.11
N ARG A 502 4.74 -9.42 9.42
CA ARG A 502 4.46 -8.43 10.48
C ARG A 502 5.63 -7.47 10.70
N SER A 503 6.61 -7.45 9.82
CA SER A 503 7.80 -6.59 9.91
C SER A 503 7.49 -5.10 10.00
N TRP A 504 6.30 -4.67 9.55
CA TRP A 504 5.85 -3.29 9.64
C TRP A 504 5.46 -2.86 11.07
N ILE A 505 5.10 -3.81 11.98
CA ILE A 505 4.70 -3.53 13.36
C ILE A 505 5.94 -3.54 14.27
N THR A 506 6.74 -2.50 14.19
CA THR A 506 7.87 -2.29 15.12
C THR A 506 7.39 -1.67 16.43
N SER A 507 8.23 -1.71 17.45
CA SER A 507 7.94 -1.06 18.75
C SER A 507 7.65 0.44 18.63
N GLU A 508 8.32 1.11 17.69
CA GLU A 508 8.09 2.52 17.41
C GLU A 508 6.70 2.75 16.78
N VAL A 509 6.32 1.94 15.80
CA VAL A 509 4.99 2.01 15.18
C VAL A 509 3.89 1.69 16.20
N LYS A 510 4.16 0.71 17.12
CA LYS A 510 3.23 0.40 18.21
C LYS A 510 2.97 1.61 19.10
N ALA A 511 3.99 2.40 19.41
CA ALA A 511 3.87 3.56 20.29
C ALA A 511 3.15 4.77 19.68
N MET A 512 2.99 4.80 18.34
CA MET A 512 2.34 5.91 17.63
C MET A 512 0.81 5.86 17.66
N PHE A 513 0.23 4.65 17.72
CA PHE A 513 -1.21 4.45 17.55
C PHE A 513 -1.86 3.87 18.81
N HIS A 514 -3.14 4.19 18.97
CA HIS A 514 -4.03 3.40 19.82
C HIS A 514 -4.60 2.23 19.01
N TRP A 515 -4.36 1.00 19.47
CA TRP A 515 -4.63 -0.23 18.71
C TRP A 515 -5.97 -0.85 19.03
N ILE A 516 -6.74 -1.19 17.99
CA ILE A 516 -8.04 -1.86 18.10
C ILE A 516 -8.05 -3.08 17.17
N ALA A 517 -8.31 -4.26 17.74
CA ALA A 517 -8.56 -5.46 16.97
C ALA A 517 -10.01 -5.47 16.44
N VAL A 518 -10.15 -5.70 15.15
CA VAL A 518 -11.45 -5.83 14.50
C VAL A 518 -11.65 -7.28 14.08
N ASN A 519 -12.47 -8.01 14.83
CA ASN A 519 -12.80 -9.40 14.54
C ASN A 519 -13.88 -9.52 13.46
N PRO A 520 -13.97 -10.66 12.75
CA PRO A 520 -15.05 -10.95 11.83
C PRO A 520 -16.41 -10.85 12.53
N LEU A 521 -17.43 -10.37 11.80
CA LEU A 521 -18.78 -10.28 12.33
C LEU A 521 -19.36 -11.67 12.60
N PRO A 522 -20.10 -11.85 13.71
CA PRO A 522 -20.84 -13.08 14.00
C PRO A 522 -21.87 -13.39 12.90
N SER A 523 -22.13 -14.67 12.66
CA SER A 523 -23.09 -15.11 11.62
C SER A 523 -24.49 -14.55 11.80
N GLU A 524 -24.93 -14.32 13.07
CA GLU A 524 -26.22 -13.70 13.37
C GLU A 524 -26.30 -12.26 12.86
N GLU A 525 -25.27 -11.45 13.11
CA GLU A 525 -25.23 -10.07 12.63
C GLU A 525 -25.11 -10.00 11.12
N LEU A 526 -24.34 -10.90 10.51
CA LEU A 526 -24.25 -11.02 9.05
C LEU A 526 -25.57 -11.38 8.41
N ARG A 527 -26.31 -12.31 9.02
CA ARG A 527 -27.66 -12.68 8.59
C ARG A 527 -28.58 -11.45 8.58
N ASP A 528 -28.58 -10.68 9.67
CA ASP A 528 -29.44 -9.51 9.81
C ASP A 528 -29.09 -8.43 8.77
N ILE A 529 -27.79 -8.23 8.50
CA ILE A 529 -27.30 -7.32 7.45
C ILE A 529 -27.79 -7.79 6.07
N LEU A 530 -27.62 -9.07 5.74
CA LEU A 530 -27.98 -9.60 4.42
C LEU A 530 -29.50 -9.61 4.21
N ILE A 531 -30.30 -9.89 5.24
CA ILE A 531 -31.77 -9.79 5.17
C ILE A 531 -32.22 -8.35 4.89
N HIS A 532 -31.54 -7.39 5.50
CA HIS A 532 -31.89 -5.98 5.31
C HIS A 532 -31.50 -5.47 3.91
N LEU A 533 -30.34 -5.90 3.39
CA LEU A 533 -29.86 -5.50 2.07
C LEU A 533 -30.61 -6.21 0.93
N PHE A 534 -31.02 -7.45 1.14
CA PHE A 534 -31.67 -8.31 0.14
C PHE A 534 -32.98 -8.89 0.68
N PRO A 535 -34.03 -8.06 0.84
CA PRO A 535 -35.29 -8.48 1.47
C PRO A 535 -36.08 -9.50 0.62
N SER A 536 -35.89 -9.54 -0.68
CA SER A 536 -36.50 -10.48 -1.62
C SER A 536 -35.86 -11.87 -1.64
N LEU A 537 -34.64 -12.01 -1.06
CA LEU A 537 -33.95 -13.27 -1.08
C LEU A 537 -34.57 -14.33 -0.18
N ASN A 538 -34.69 -15.56 -0.69
CA ASN A 538 -35.27 -16.68 0.06
C ASN A 538 -34.38 -16.97 1.30
N ARG A 539 -35.04 -17.00 2.48
CA ARG A 539 -34.36 -17.28 3.78
C ARG A 539 -33.61 -18.62 3.79
N LYS A 540 -34.12 -19.66 3.06
CA LYS A 540 -33.42 -20.94 2.96
C LYS A 540 -32.08 -20.80 2.19
N THR A 541 -32.08 -20.03 1.12
CA THR A 541 -30.88 -19.77 0.31
C THR A 541 -29.86 -18.98 1.12
N LEU A 542 -30.30 -17.96 1.82
CA LEU A 542 -29.43 -17.18 2.71
C LEU A 542 -28.81 -18.07 3.80
N GLN A 543 -29.58 -18.96 4.39
CA GLN A 543 -29.09 -19.90 5.40
C GLN A 543 -28.02 -20.85 4.83
N LYS A 544 -28.18 -21.34 3.59
CA LYS A 544 -27.16 -22.15 2.91
C LYS A 544 -25.83 -21.40 2.74
N ILE A 545 -25.90 -20.11 2.35
CA ILE A 545 -24.71 -19.26 2.16
C ILE A 545 -23.98 -19.05 3.51
N LEU A 546 -24.71 -18.79 4.59
CA LEU A 546 -24.13 -18.60 5.92
C LEU A 546 -23.50 -19.90 6.46
N HIS A 547 -24.18 -21.05 6.28
CA HIS A 547 -23.61 -22.35 6.66
C HIS A 547 -22.34 -22.66 5.87
N LEU A 548 -22.32 -22.35 4.56
CA LEU A 548 -21.12 -22.53 3.74
C LEU A 548 -19.95 -21.71 4.26
N ARG A 549 -20.21 -20.47 4.68
CA ARG A 549 -19.17 -19.64 5.32
C ARG A 549 -18.64 -20.28 6.59
N GLU A 550 -19.55 -20.73 7.49
CA GLU A 550 -19.17 -21.35 8.75
C GLU A 550 -18.36 -22.64 8.53
N ASP A 551 -18.76 -23.47 7.57
CA ASP A 551 -18.04 -24.70 7.21
C ASP A 551 -16.63 -24.37 6.67
N LEU A 552 -16.49 -23.35 5.82
CA LEU A 552 -15.20 -22.93 5.29
C LEU A 552 -14.30 -22.31 6.37
N ASP A 553 -14.84 -21.53 7.31
CA ASP A 553 -14.10 -20.95 8.44
C ASP A 553 -13.57 -22.03 9.41
N GLN A 554 -14.25 -23.20 9.52
CA GLN A 554 -13.85 -24.30 10.38
C GLN A 554 -12.80 -25.23 9.75
N VAL A 555 -12.55 -25.14 8.45
CA VAL A 555 -11.55 -25.95 7.78
C VAL A 555 -10.15 -25.51 8.19
N VAL A 556 -9.31 -26.49 8.56
CA VAL A 556 -7.90 -26.25 8.84
C VAL A 556 -7.13 -26.26 7.53
N PHE A 557 -6.56 -25.11 7.18
CA PHE A 557 -5.69 -24.95 6.03
C PHE A 557 -4.22 -24.99 6.45
N ASP A 558 -3.34 -25.45 5.55
CA ASP A 558 -1.91 -25.55 5.83
C ASP A 558 -1.22 -24.18 5.87
N SER A 559 -1.82 -23.19 5.23
CA SER A 559 -1.30 -21.83 5.22
C SER A 559 -2.40 -20.79 5.45
N THR A 560 -2.03 -19.65 6.02
CA THR A 560 -2.91 -18.48 6.16
C THR A 560 -3.35 -17.94 4.80
N ALA A 561 -2.51 -18.09 3.79
CA ALA A 561 -2.75 -17.70 2.42
C ALA A 561 -3.93 -18.45 1.78
N GLU A 562 -3.97 -19.77 1.94
CA GLU A 562 -5.07 -20.64 1.46
C GLU A 562 -6.39 -20.26 2.13
N LYS A 563 -6.35 -20.05 3.45
CA LYS A 563 -7.54 -19.62 4.21
C LYS A 563 -8.11 -18.31 3.71
N GLU A 564 -7.27 -17.31 3.44
CA GLU A 564 -7.71 -16.01 2.94
C GLU A 564 -8.39 -16.08 1.56
N THR A 565 -7.86 -16.92 0.67
CA THR A 565 -8.41 -17.09 -0.69
C THR A 565 -9.83 -17.67 -0.65
N LEU A 566 -10.05 -18.68 0.20
CA LEU A 566 -11.30 -19.42 0.28
C LEU A 566 -12.33 -18.79 1.24
N GLN A 567 -11.94 -17.81 2.03
CA GLN A 567 -12.84 -17.16 2.97
C GLN A 567 -13.97 -16.43 2.25
N LEU A 568 -15.21 -16.69 2.68
CA LEU A 568 -16.39 -15.95 2.24
C LEU A 568 -16.51 -14.65 3.02
N THR A 569 -15.90 -13.60 2.50
CA THR A 569 -16.05 -12.25 3.06
C THR A 569 -17.47 -11.74 2.86
N LEU A 570 -17.88 -10.76 3.64
CA LEU A 570 -19.20 -10.12 3.45
C LEU A 570 -19.36 -9.53 2.03
N ARG A 571 -18.28 -9.04 1.41
CA ARG A 571 -18.32 -8.54 0.03
C ARG A 571 -18.65 -9.65 -0.95
N LYS A 572 -17.95 -10.79 -0.86
CA LYS A 572 -18.28 -11.98 -1.67
C LYS A 572 -19.72 -12.44 -1.46
N MET A 573 -20.18 -12.44 -0.20
CA MET A 573 -21.59 -12.78 0.10
C MET A 573 -22.58 -11.78 -0.50
N LYS A 574 -22.28 -10.47 -0.49
CA LYS A 574 -23.13 -9.47 -1.17
C LYS A 574 -23.20 -9.72 -2.68
N HIS A 575 -22.07 -10.01 -3.34
CA HIS A 575 -22.05 -10.37 -4.78
C HIS A 575 -22.88 -11.63 -5.05
N ILE A 576 -22.73 -12.67 -4.21
CA ILE A 576 -23.54 -13.89 -4.34
C ILE A 576 -25.02 -13.57 -4.16
N CYS A 577 -25.42 -12.89 -3.09
CA CYS A 577 -26.83 -12.57 -2.81
C CYS A 577 -27.46 -11.73 -3.92
N ARG A 578 -26.76 -10.72 -4.44
CA ARG A 578 -27.23 -9.85 -5.52
C ARG A 578 -27.50 -10.63 -6.81
N ARG A 579 -26.67 -11.60 -7.16
CA ARG A 579 -26.84 -12.43 -8.35
C ARG A 579 -27.92 -13.50 -8.14
N VAL A 580 -27.95 -14.14 -6.95
CA VAL A 580 -28.96 -15.17 -6.62
C VAL A 580 -30.37 -14.58 -6.52
N GLU A 581 -30.52 -13.31 -6.17
CA GLU A 581 -31.81 -12.62 -6.16
C GLU A 581 -32.47 -12.62 -7.55
N GLN A 582 -31.66 -12.56 -8.62
CA GLN A 582 -32.14 -12.65 -10.00
C GLN A 582 -32.30 -14.09 -10.50
N ARG A 583 -31.35 -14.98 -10.11
CA ARG A 583 -31.38 -16.40 -10.52
C ARG A 583 -31.27 -17.34 -9.32
N PRO A 584 -32.35 -17.61 -8.62
CA PRO A 584 -32.34 -18.44 -7.42
C PRO A 584 -31.81 -19.86 -7.66
N ASP A 585 -31.99 -20.38 -8.86
CA ASP A 585 -31.67 -21.77 -9.22
C ASP A 585 -30.18 -21.98 -9.55
N GLU A 586 -29.41 -20.89 -9.77
CA GLU A 586 -27.98 -20.97 -10.15
C GLU A 586 -27.01 -20.75 -8.98
N LEU A 587 -27.45 -20.94 -7.73
CA LEU A 587 -26.61 -20.70 -6.55
C LEU A 587 -25.25 -21.42 -6.63
N GLY A 588 -25.23 -22.67 -7.06
CA GLY A 588 -23.98 -23.46 -7.18
C GLY A 588 -22.98 -22.83 -8.13
N LYS A 589 -23.42 -22.46 -9.34
CA LYS A 589 -22.59 -21.80 -10.35
C LYS A 589 -22.06 -20.44 -9.89
N ILE A 590 -22.92 -19.64 -9.24
CA ILE A 590 -22.54 -18.32 -8.72
C ILE A 590 -21.46 -18.46 -7.65
N VAL A 591 -21.59 -19.44 -6.76
CA VAL A 591 -20.58 -19.71 -5.71
C VAL A 591 -19.28 -20.25 -6.33
N GLN A 592 -19.35 -21.15 -7.33
CA GLN A 592 -18.18 -21.65 -8.07
C GLN A 592 -17.38 -20.49 -8.69
N ASN A 593 -18.06 -19.58 -9.37
CA ASN A 593 -17.43 -18.42 -9.98
C ASN A 593 -16.83 -17.47 -8.93
N THR A 594 -17.56 -17.19 -7.85
CA THR A 594 -17.10 -16.26 -6.79
C THR A 594 -15.86 -16.80 -6.04
N LEU A 595 -15.79 -18.11 -5.82
CA LEU A 595 -14.65 -18.77 -5.21
C LEU A 595 -13.56 -19.15 -6.24
N MET A 596 -13.78 -18.89 -7.52
CA MET A 596 -12.87 -19.21 -8.62
C MET A 596 -12.45 -20.70 -8.61
N MET A 597 -13.40 -21.62 -8.34
CA MET A 597 -13.11 -23.04 -8.10
C MET A 597 -12.37 -23.74 -9.23
N SER A 598 -12.58 -23.30 -10.47
CA SER A 598 -11.91 -23.85 -11.66
C SER A 598 -10.39 -23.69 -11.66
N PHE A 599 -9.86 -22.76 -10.85
CA PHE A 599 -8.43 -22.44 -10.76
C PHE A 599 -7.81 -22.83 -9.43
N LEU A 600 -8.58 -23.44 -8.53
CA LEU A 600 -8.06 -23.94 -7.27
C LEU A 600 -7.28 -25.24 -7.48
N PRO A 601 -6.21 -25.46 -6.70
CA PRO A 601 -5.55 -26.75 -6.65
C PRO A 601 -6.54 -27.87 -6.27
N ASP A 602 -6.32 -29.08 -6.76
CA ASP A 602 -7.21 -30.24 -6.58
C ASP A 602 -7.58 -30.51 -5.11
N ARG A 603 -6.65 -30.28 -4.19
CA ARG A 603 -6.87 -30.48 -2.76
C ARG A 603 -7.91 -29.49 -2.23
N GLU A 604 -7.71 -28.20 -2.49
CA GLU A 604 -8.60 -27.12 -2.05
C GLU A 604 -9.97 -27.23 -2.72
N ARG A 605 -10.00 -27.55 -4.00
CA ARG A 605 -11.22 -27.80 -4.74
C ARG A 605 -12.08 -28.88 -4.10
N ARG A 606 -11.48 -30.04 -3.76
CA ARG A 606 -12.19 -31.13 -3.06
C ARG A 606 -12.70 -30.74 -1.66
N ILE A 607 -12.00 -29.84 -0.96
CA ILE A 607 -12.45 -29.34 0.33
C ILE A 607 -13.72 -28.49 0.13
N VAL A 608 -13.71 -27.58 -0.83
CA VAL A 608 -14.87 -26.72 -1.14
C VAL A 608 -16.04 -27.56 -1.61
N GLU A 609 -15.85 -28.55 -2.48
CA GLU A 609 -16.89 -29.48 -2.95
C GLU A 609 -17.55 -30.22 -1.79
N LYS A 610 -16.79 -30.67 -0.80
CA LYS A 610 -17.32 -31.31 0.42
C LYS A 610 -18.17 -30.34 1.25
N CYS A 611 -17.73 -29.08 1.41
CA CYS A 611 -18.49 -28.06 2.12
C CYS A 611 -19.80 -27.73 1.38
N LEU A 612 -19.77 -27.61 0.06
CA LEU A 612 -20.96 -27.38 -0.77
C LEU A 612 -21.97 -28.52 -0.64
N SER A 613 -21.51 -29.76 -0.69
CA SER A 613 -22.34 -30.96 -0.53
C SER A 613 -23.02 -31.00 0.86
N ARG A 614 -22.31 -30.61 1.94
CA ARG A 614 -22.89 -30.51 3.30
C ARG A 614 -23.99 -29.46 3.36
N CYS A 615 -23.78 -28.33 2.69
CA CYS A 615 -24.75 -27.23 2.62
C CYS A 615 -25.91 -27.51 1.65
N ARG A 616 -25.93 -28.67 0.99
CA ARG A 616 -26.92 -29.04 -0.07
C ARG A 616 -26.98 -27.98 -1.18
N ILE A 617 -25.83 -27.53 -1.61
CA ILE A 617 -25.69 -26.68 -2.80
C ILE A 617 -25.20 -27.61 -3.91
N GLU A 618 -26.08 -27.83 -4.89
CA GLU A 618 -25.79 -28.69 -6.02
C GLU A 618 -24.85 -27.96 -6.97
N LEU A 619 -23.76 -28.61 -7.32
CA LEU A 619 -22.88 -28.18 -8.38
C LEU A 619 -23.50 -28.73 -9.68
N ASN A 620 -23.86 -27.86 -10.59
CA ASN A 620 -24.22 -28.27 -11.91
C ASN A 620 -22.95 -28.68 -12.65
N ASP A 621 -22.54 -29.94 -12.48
CA ASP A 621 -21.46 -30.61 -13.24
C ASP A 621 -21.89 -30.95 -14.69
N GLU A 622 -22.97 -30.39 -15.16
CA GLU A 622 -23.25 -30.47 -16.58
C GLU A 622 -22.18 -29.64 -17.32
N GLU A 623 -21.01 -30.26 -17.58
CA GLU A 623 -20.33 -30.00 -18.83
C GLU A 623 -21.45 -29.95 -19.85
N CYS A 624 -21.71 -28.80 -20.47
CA CYS A 624 -22.68 -28.65 -21.56
C CYS A 624 -22.27 -29.55 -22.73
N THR A 625 -22.46 -30.85 -22.56
CA THR A 625 -22.30 -31.87 -23.61
C THR A 625 -23.48 -31.83 -24.58
N GLN A 626 -24.58 -31.16 -24.20
CA GLN A 626 -25.66 -30.89 -25.15
C GLN A 626 -25.48 -29.44 -25.64
N ALA A 627 -25.28 -29.31 -26.93
CA ALA A 627 -25.32 -28.05 -27.67
C ALA A 627 -26.73 -27.43 -27.55
N CYS A 628 -27.05 -26.88 -26.40
CA CYS A 628 -28.18 -25.98 -26.30
C CYS A 628 -27.75 -24.67 -26.98
N ASP A 629 -28.53 -24.24 -27.94
CA ASP A 629 -28.43 -22.92 -28.55
C ASP A 629 -28.72 -21.88 -27.44
N TYR A 630 -27.69 -21.51 -26.67
CA TYR A 630 -27.82 -20.45 -25.68
C TYR A 630 -27.95 -19.12 -26.44
N VAL A 631 -29.13 -18.54 -26.37
CA VAL A 631 -29.43 -17.23 -26.93
C VAL A 631 -29.29 -16.20 -25.81
N LEU A 632 -28.53 -15.13 -26.03
CA LEU A 632 -28.47 -14.02 -25.11
C LEU A 632 -29.86 -13.43 -24.92
N ASP A 633 -30.19 -13.07 -23.69
CA ASP A 633 -31.47 -12.47 -23.34
C ASP A 633 -31.64 -11.12 -24.04
N GLU A 634 -32.56 -11.04 -24.99
CA GLU A 634 -32.81 -9.84 -25.80
C GLU A 634 -33.33 -8.68 -24.96
N GLU A 635 -34.12 -8.92 -23.91
CA GLU A 635 -34.66 -7.89 -23.04
C GLU A 635 -33.49 -7.22 -22.24
N LEU A 636 -32.57 -8.02 -21.71
CA LEU A 636 -31.40 -7.54 -21.02
C LEU A 636 -30.46 -6.79 -21.98
N LEU A 637 -30.27 -7.29 -23.19
CA LEU A 637 -29.46 -6.59 -24.20
C LEU A 637 -30.00 -5.20 -24.53
N VAL A 638 -31.32 -5.10 -24.74
CA VAL A 638 -31.98 -3.83 -25.04
C VAL A 638 -31.89 -2.89 -23.85
N SER A 639 -32.07 -3.37 -22.63
CA SER A 639 -31.99 -2.53 -21.41
C SER A 639 -30.59 -1.98 -21.15
N CYS A 640 -29.55 -2.71 -21.51
CA CYS A 640 -28.15 -2.33 -21.31
C CYS A 640 -27.52 -1.58 -22.49
N ARG A 641 -28.22 -1.52 -23.64
CA ARG A 641 -27.72 -0.88 -24.85
C ARG A 641 -27.63 0.63 -24.70
N ARG A 642 -26.52 1.22 -25.16
CA ARG A 642 -26.24 2.66 -25.03
C ARG A 642 -26.12 3.36 -26.38
N THR A 643 -26.21 4.68 -26.35
CA THR A 643 -25.89 5.53 -27.50
C THR A 643 -24.47 6.10 -27.27
N PRO A 644 -23.47 5.71 -28.05
CA PRO A 644 -22.09 6.16 -27.85
C PRO A 644 -21.94 7.63 -28.22
N LEU A 645 -21.16 8.38 -27.45
CA LEU A 645 -20.74 9.73 -27.78
C LEU A 645 -19.67 9.73 -28.88
N ASN A 646 -18.78 8.72 -28.84
CA ASN A 646 -17.74 8.53 -29.85
C ASN A 646 -17.79 7.08 -30.40
N PRO A 647 -18.46 6.85 -31.56
CA PRO A 647 -18.60 5.52 -32.15
C PRO A 647 -17.26 4.83 -32.47
N LEU A 648 -16.15 5.59 -32.60
CA LEU A 648 -14.82 5.03 -32.86
C LEU A 648 -14.25 4.24 -31.67
N LEU A 649 -14.76 4.50 -30.48
CA LEU A 649 -14.36 3.77 -29.27
C LEU A 649 -15.17 2.51 -28.99
N VAL A 650 -16.21 2.25 -29.78
CA VAL A 650 -16.94 0.99 -29.73
C VAL A 650 -16.14 -0.07 -30.50
N PRO A 651 -15.76 -1.18 -29.86
CA PRO A 651 -14.99 -2.22 -30.54
C PRO A 651 -15.83 -2.91 -31.62
N ASN A 652 -15.16 -3.35 -32.69
CA ASN A 652 -15.78 -4.13 -33.78
C ASN A 652 -14.94 -5.39 -34.05
N PRO A 653 -15.00 -6.41 -33.17
CA PRO A 653 -14.23 -7.62 -33.33
C PRO A 653 -14.88 -8.57 -34.33
N ARG A 654 -14.07 -9.29 -35.10
CA ARG A 654 -14.53 -10.50 -35.78
C ARG A 654 -14.75 -11.58 -34.70
N PHE A 655 -15.98 -12.01 -34.49
CA PHE A 655 -16.34 -12.99 -33.48
C PHE A 655 -17.17 -14.10 -34.13
N GLU A 656 -16.88 -15.35 -33.78
CA GLU A 656 -17.66 -16.53 -34.15
C GLU A 656 -18.39 -17.02 -32.91
N GLU A 657 -19.69 -16.93 -32.95
CA GLU A 657 -20.55 -17.32 -31.86
C GLU A 657 -20.45 -18.82 -31.57
N ASN A 658 -20.30 -19.13 -30.29
CA ASN A 658 -20.36 -20.51 -29.82
C ASN A 658 -21.05 -20.60 -28.47
N PRO A 659 -21.75 -21.72 -28.18
CA PRO A 659 -22.63 -21.83 -27.00
C PRO A 659 -21.89 -21.60 -25.66
N GLY A 660 -20.68 -22.11 -25.50
CA GLY A 660 -19.93 -21.96 -24.25
C GLY A 660 -19.52 -20.51 -23.95
N GLN A 661 -19.18 -19.76 -24.99
CA GLN A 661 -18.83 -18.33 -24.82
C GLN A 661 -20.09 -17.47 -24.68
N ALA A 662 -21.21 -17.84 -25.34
CA ALA A 662 -22.50 -17.18 -25.20
C ALA A 662 -23.00 -17.22 -23.73
N GLN A 663 -22.82 -18.35 -23.06
CA GLN A 663 -23.16 -18.49 -21.65
C GLN A 663 -22.34 -17.54 -20.76
N VAL A 664 -21.03 -17.46 -20.97
CA VAL A 664 -20.18 -16.51 -20.21
C VAL A 664 -20.57 -15.06 -20.50
N MET A 665 -20.91 -14.74 -21.74
CA MET A 665 -21.41 -13.41 -22.11
C MET A 665 -22.74 -13.09 -21.40
N GLY A 666 -23.62 -14.07 -21.27
CA GLY A 666 -24.85 -13.92 -20.49
C GLY A 666 -24.59 -13.62 -19.03
N ASP A 667 -23.69 -14.35 -18.38
CA ASP A 667 -23.30 -14.13 -16.98
C ASP A 667 -22.70 -12.73 -16.77
N ILE A 668 -21.89 -12.24 -17.72
CA ILE A 668 -21.30 -10.90 -17.69
C ILE A 668 -22.39 -9.83 -17.92
N LEU A 669 -23.29 -10.04 -18.88
CA LEU A 669 -24.40 -9.15 -19.18
C LEU A 669 -25.31 -8.96 -17.96
N GLU A 670 -25.63 -10.03 -17.26
CA GLU A 670 -26.40 -9.98 -16.03
C GLU A 670 -25.68 -9.17 -14.93
N ALA A 671 -24.42 -9.46 -14.67
CA ALA A 671 -23.65 -8.70 -13.69
C ALA A 671 -23.64 -7.21 -14.05
N HIS A 672 -23.54 -6.89 -15.34
CA HIS A 672 -23.60 -5.51 -15.84
C HIS A 672 -25.00 -4.89 -15.62
N SER A 673 -26.07 -5.62 -15.89
CA SER A 673 -27.47 -5.15 -15.74
C SER A 673 -27.84 -4.86 -14.27
N VAL A 674 -27.31 -5.67 -13.35
CA VAL A 674 -27.48 -5.50 -11.90
C VAL A 674 -26.73 -4.27 -11.36
N GLY A 675 -25.88 -3.66 -12.20
CA GLY A 675 -25.09 -2.48 -11.82
C GLY A 675 -23.79 -2.79 -11.09
N GLU A 676 -23.24 -4.00 -11.24
CA GLU A 676 -21.90 -4.29 -10.73
C GLU A 676 -20.88 -3.33 -11.34
N LYS A 677 -20.11 -2.67 -10.47
CA LYS A 677 -19.16 -1.63 -10.88
C LYS A 677 -17.86 -2.20 -11.45
N ALA A 678 -17.47 -3.38 -10.98
CA ALA A 678 -16.20 -3.99 -11.34
C ALA A 678 -16.35 -5.50 -11.55
N LEU A 679 -15.86 -5.97 -12.71
CA LEU A 679 -15.87 -7.38 -13.08
C LEU A 679 -14.43 -7.90 -13.21
N LEU A 680 -14.18 -9.10 -12.71
CA LEU A 680 -12.94 -9.84 -12.89
C LEU A 680 -13.21 -11.05 -13.78
N ILE A 681 -12.67 -11.04 -14.99
CA ILE A 681 -12.85 -12.09 -15.98
C ILE A 681 -11.55 -12.89 -16.07
N SER A 682 -11.57 -14.08 -15.49
CA SER A 682 -10.39 -14.94 -15.40
C SER A 682 -10.50 -16.13 -16.36
N GLY A 683 -9.38 -16.56 -16.91
CA GLY A 683 -9.30 -17.73 -17.78
C GLY A 683 -7.90 -17.92 -18.33
N TYR A 684 -7.62 -19.11 -18.87
CA TYR A 684 -6.31 -19.40 -19.45
C TYR A 684 -5.99 -18.52 -20.65
N GLN A 685 -4.70 -18.45 -20.98
CA GLN A 685 -4.26 -17.70 -22.15
C GLN A 685 -4.89 -18.29 -23.43
N GLY A 686 -5.38 -17.44 -24.32
CA GLY A 686 -5.90 -17.85 -25.62
C GLY A 686 -7.35 -18.39 -25.65
N VAL A 687 -8.05 -18.44 -24.51
CA VAL A 687 -9.49 -18.86 -24.46
C VAL A 687 -10.45 -17.82 -25.07
N GLY A 688 -9.95 -16.65 -25.42
CA GLY A 688 -10.75 -15.62 -26.09
C GLY A 688 -11.36 -14.55 -25.18
N LYS A 689 -10.85 -14.34 -23.94
CA LYS A 689 -11.36 -13.32 -23.01
C LYS A 689 -11.58 -11.94 -23.65
N ASN A 690 -10.56 -11.41 -24.32
CA ASN A 690 -10.64 -10.10 -24.95
C ASN A 690 -11.69 -10.06 -26.07
N ARG A 691 -11.84 -11.17 -26.82
CA ARG A 691 -12.85 -11.27 -27.89
C ARG A 691 -14.27 -11.30 -27.35
N ILE A 692 -14.50 -12.02 -26.26
CA ILE A 692 -15.79 -12.09 -25.57
C ILE A 692 -16.19 -10.68 -25.08
N VAL A 693 -15.27 -10.00 -24.42
CA VAL A 693 -15.48 -8.64 -23.90
C VAL A 693 -15.74 -7.65 -25.03
N ASP A 694 -14.91 -7.64 -26.06
CA ASP A 694 -15.05 -6.72 -27.20
C ASP A 694 -16.36 -6.96 -27.96
N PHE A 695 -16.73 -8.22 -28.16
CA PHE A 695 -17.99 -8.56 -28.83
C PHE A 695 -19.22 -8.14 -28.01
N LEU A 696 -19.19 -8.37 -26.70
CA LEU A 696 -20.27 -7.95 -25.82
C LEU A 696 -20.42 -6.42 -25.81
N LEU A 697 -19.31 -5.67 -25.73
CA LEU A 697 -19.30 -4.22 -25.83
C LEU A 697 -19.82 -3.72 -27.19
N SER A 698 -19.51 -4.43 -28.27
CA SER A 698 -20.03 -4.14 -29.62
C SER A 698 -21.55 -4.26 -29.68
N ILE A 699 -22.13 -5.34 -29.12
CA ILE A 699 -23.59 -5.56 -29.08
C ILE A 699 -24.29 -4.52 -28.21
N LEU A 700 -23.71 -4.20 -27.06
CA LEU A 700 -24.21 -3.19 -26.12
C LEU A 700 -24.01 -1.76 -26.62
N ASN A 701 -23.23 -1.58 -27.69
CA ASN A 701 -22.87 -0.28 -28.24
C ASN A 701 -22.18 0.63 -27.20
N CYS A 702 -21.33 0.02 -26.34
CA CYS A 702 -20.63 0.71 -25.25
C CYS A 702 -19.24 1.13 -25.67
N GLU A 703 -18.85 2.38 -25.33
CA GLU A 703 -17.51 2.88 -25.54
C GLU A 703 -16.52 2.22 -24.59
N ARG A 704 -15.33 1.89 -25.11
CA ARG A 704 -14.26 1.22 -24.40
C ARG A 704 -13.02 2.11 -24.31
N GLU A 705 -12.50 2.27 -23.08
CA GLU A 705 -11.10 2.66 -22.86
C GLU A 705 -10.30 1.38 -22.56
N TYR A 706 -9.18 1.16 -23.25
CA TYR A 706 -8.39 -0.04 -23.11
C TYR A 706 -7.02 0.30 -22.54
N LEU A 707 -6.61 -0.46 -21.52
CA LEU A 707 -5.30 -0.32 -20.90
C LEU A 707 -4.71 -1.70 -20.65
N GLN A 708 -3.59 -1.98 -21.30
CA GLN A 708 -2.81 -3.19 -21.05
C GLN A 708 -1.80 -2.92 -19.94
N LEU A 709 -1.83 -3.79 -18.93
CA LEU A 709 -0.93 -3.70 -17.79
C LEU A 709 0.30 -4.59 -17.98
N HIS A 710 1.42 -4.18 -17.43
CA HIS A 710 2.67 -4.92 -17.48
C HIS A 710 3.47 -4.73 -16.17
N ARG A 711 4.57 -5.47 -16.05
CA ARG A 711 5.36 -5.49 -14.80
C ARG A 711 5.86 -4.11 -14.35
N ASP A 712 6.16 -3.22 -15.29
CA ASP A 712 6.68 -1.89 -15.01
C ASP A 712 5.56 -0.82 -14.95
N THR A 713 4.29 -1.23 -14.93
CA THR A 713 3.17 -0.30 -14.76
C THR A 713 3.21 0.30 -13.37
N THR A 714 3.25 1.62 -13.30
CA THR A 714 3.23 2.38 -12.05
C THR A 714 1.86 3.00 -11.79
N ILE A 715 1.62 3.45 -10.57
CA ILE A 715 0.41 4.19 -10.21
C ILE A 715 0.28 5.47 -11.05
N GLN A 716 1.39 6.15 -11.31
CA GLN A 716 1.38 7.34 -12.17
C GLN A 716 0.92 7.01 -13.60
N SER A 717 1.47 5.94 -14.20
CA SER A 717 1.07 5.54 -15.56
C SER A 717 -0.39 5.06 -15.64
N LEU A 718 -0.93 4.52 -14.55
CA LEU A 718 -2.35 4.14 -14.46
C LEU A 718 -3.27 5.37 -14.40
N THR A 719 -2.82 6.45 -13.78
CA THR A 719 -3.65 7.63 -13.49
C THR A 719 -3.42 8.79 -14.44
N LEU A 720 -2.17 9.05 -14.82
CA LEU A 720 -1.78 10.17 -15.67
C LEU A 720 -0.77 9.72 -16.74
N THR A 721 -0.85 10.31 -17.90
CA THR A 721 0.11 10.07 -18.98
C THR A 721 0.94 11.33 -19.20
N PRO A 722 2.24 11.34 -18.87
CA PRO A 722 3.10 12.49 -19.15
C PRO A 722 3.38 12.60 -20.67
N SER A 723 3.31 13.78 -21.19
CA SER A 723 3.66 14.15 -22.56
C SER A 723 4.60 15.36 -22.52
N VAL A 724 5.37 15.55 -23.57
CA VAL A 724 6.20 16.77 -23.73
C VAL A 724 5.62 17.57 -24.89
N GLU A 725 5.03 18.73 -24.57
CA GLU A 725 4.47 19.67 -25.53
C GLU A 725 5.20 21.00 -25.40
N ASP A 726 5.69 21.54 -26.50
CA ASP A 726 6.45 22.79 -26.54
C ASP A 726 7.64 22.87 -25.56
N GLY A 727 8.25 21.69 -25.26
CA GLY A 727 9.37 21.60 -24.32
C GLY A 727 8.96 21.58 -22.84
N GLN A 728 7.67 21.49 -22.55
CA GLN A 728 7.11 21.38 -21.21
C GLN A 728 6.49 19.99 -20.98
N ILE A 729 6.53 19.49 -19.74
CA ILE A 729 5.86 18.25 -19.39
C ILE A 729 4.38 18.56 -19.08
N VAL A 730 3.49 18.02 -19.92
CA VAL A 730 2.05 18.11 -19.72
C VAL A 730 1.50 16.76 -19.30
N TYR A 731 0.62 16.74 -18.31
CA TYR A 731 -0.04 15.52 -17.85
C TYR A 731 -1.43 15.40 -18.47
N HIS A 732 -1.62 14.38 -19.29
CA HIS A 732 -2.93 14.05 -19.85
C HIS A 732 -3.66 13.03 -19.01
N ASP A 733 -4.99 13.11 -19.02
CA ASP A 733 -5.83 12.10 -18.38
C ASP A 733 -5.55 10.71 -18.97
N SER A 734 -5.26 9.75 -18.12
CA SER A 734 -5.09 8.35 -18.52
C SER A 734 -6.40 7.74 -19.05
N PRO A 735 -6.38 6.55 -19.66
CA PRO A 735 -7.59 5.83 -20.00
C PRO A 735 -8.54 5.63 -18.80
N LEU A 736 -8.01 5.43 -17.58
CA LEU A 736 -8.80 5.32 -16.36
C LEU A 736 -9.58 6.62 -16.08
N VAL A 737 -8.90 7.76 -16.08
CA VAL A 737 -9.51 9.05 -15.78
C VAL A 737 -10.52 9.44 -16.87
N ARG A 738 -10.18 9.21 -18.14
CA ARG A 738 -11.13 9.46 -19.26
C ARG A 738 -12.37 8.56 -19.16
N ALA A 739 -12.19 7.28 -18.85
CA ALA A 739 -13.31 6.36 -18.67
C ALA A 739 -14.23 6.80 -17.51
N ALA A 740 -13.64 7.15 -16.37
CA ALA A 740 -14.37 7.64 -15.20
C ALA A 740 -15.18 8.92 -15.51
N LYS A 741 -14.57 9.86 -16.21
CA LYS A 741 -15.16 11.15 -16.55
C LYS A 741 -16.33 11.03 -17.55
N HIS A 742 -16.20 10.13 -18.54
CA HIS A 742 -17.16 10.03 -19.63
C HIS A 742 -18.13 8.83 -19.51
N GLY A 743 -18.07 8.07 -18.41
CA GLY A 743 -18.95 6.90 -18.21
C GLY A 743 -18.66 5.72 -19.14
N ARG A 744 -17.41 5.61 -19.61
CA ARG A 744 -16.96 4.52 -20.46
C ARG A 744 -16.62 3.27 -19.66
N ILE A 745 -16.56 2.14 -20.35
CA ILE A 745 -16.08 0.89 -19.75
C ILE A 745 -14.56 0.85 -19.89
N LEU A 746 -13.86 0.83 -18.76
CA LEU A 746 -12.43 0.62 -18.70
C LEU A 746 -12.14 -0.88 -18.76
N VAL A 747 -11.43 -1.33 -19.78
CA VAL A 747 -10.93 -2.69 -19.89
C VAL A 747 -9.46 -2.73 -19.53
N LEU A 748 -9.16 -3.38 -18.39
CA LEU A 748 -7.80 -3.63 -17.93
C LEU A 748 -7.37 -5.03 -18.37
N ASP A 749 -6.41 -5.13 -19.26
CA ASP A 749 -5.91 -6.40 -19.76
C ASP A 749 -4.59 -6.78 -19.10
N GLU A 750 -4.35 -8.08 -18.96
CA GLU A 750 -3.15 -8.66 -18.31
C GLU A 750 -2.90 -8.12 -16.88
N ALA A 751 -3.96 -7.96 -16.12
CA ALA A 751 -3.88 -7.40 -14.76
C ALA A 751 -3.00 -8.25 -13.81
N ASP A 752 -2.84 -9.54 -14.10
CA ASP A 752 -1.93 -10.46 -13.41
C ASP A 752 -0.43 -10.12 -13.63
N LYS A 753 -0.09 -9.33 -14.64
CA LYS A 753 1.30 -8.93 -14.91
C LYS A 753 1.74 -7.70 -14.12
N ALA A 754 0.81 -6.81 -13.81
CA ALA A 754 1.12 -5.62 -13.03
C ALA A 754 1.41 -5.96 -11.56
N PRO A 755 2.18 -5.14 -10.86
CA PRO A 755 2.29 -5.25 -9.42
C PRO A 755 0.90 -5.16 -8.76
N VAL A 756 0.62 -6.04 -7.80
CA VAL A 756 -0.72 -6.15 -7.19
C VAL A 756 -1.19 -4.84 -6.57
N TYR A 757 -0.28 -4.08 -5.97
CA TYR A 757 -0.61 -2.79 -5.35
C TYR A 757 -1.08 -1.73 -6.34
N VAL A 758 -0.65 -1.79 -7.62
CA VAL A 758 -1.13 -0.89 -8.68
C VAL A 758 -2.62 -1.13 -8.95
N VAL A 759 -3.01 -2.40 -9.07
CA VAL A 759 -4.42 -2.77 -9.26
C VAL A 759 -5.22 -2.54 -7.99
N ALA A 760 -4.61 -2.75 -6.82
CA ALA A 760 -5.25 -2.53 -5.51
C ALA A 760 -5.64 -1.07 -5.26
N LEU A 761 -5.02 -0.10 -5.95
CA LEU A 761 -5.44 1.30 -5.92
C LEU A 761 -6.89 1.48 -6.36
N LEU A 762 -7.36 0.65 -7.31
CA LEU A 762 -8.74 0.70 -7.80
C LEU A 762 -9.77 0.31 -6.74
N LYS A 763 -9.35 -0.31 -5.64
CA LYS A 763 -10.24 -0.67 -4.53
C LYS A 763 -10.97 0.55 -3.97
N GLY A 764 -10.25 1.65 -3.69
CA GLY A 764 -10.85 2.89 -3.23
C GLY A 764 -11.87 3.45 -4.23
N LEU A 765 -11.56 3.36 -5.52
CA LEU A 765 -12.45 3.81 -6.57
C LEU A 765 -13.73 2.94 -6.68
N ILE A 766 -13.59 1.63 -6.56
CA ILE A 766 -14.72 0.69 -6.69
C ILE A 766 -15.62 0.70 -5.45
N GLU A 767 -15.01 0.64 -4.25
CA GLU A 767 -15.75 0.53 -2.99
C GLU A 767 -16.22 1.87 -2.48
N ASP A 768 -15.32 2.83 -2.46
CA ASP A 768 -15.54 4.12 -1.82
C ASP A 768 -15.94 5.19 -2.83
N GLY A 769 -15.77 4.89 -4.13
CA GLY A 769 -16.05 5.84 -5.19
C GLY A 769 -15.14 7.07 -5.15
N GLN A 770 -13.94 6.92 -4.58
CA GLN A 770 -12.98 8.01 -4.44
C GLN A 770 -11.56 7.53 -4.76
N LEU A 771 -10.82 8.35 -5.50
CA LEU A 771 -9.41 8.10 -5.81
C LEU A 771 -8.65 9.43 -5.89
N SER A 772 -7.59 9.58 -5.11
CA SER A 772 -6.67 10.71 -5.22
C SER A 772 -5.68 10.47 -6.36
N LEU A 773 -5.54 11.45 -7.24
CA LEU A 773 -4.61 11.41 -8.37
C LEU A 773 -3.27 12.04 -7.98
N PRO A 774 -2.15 11.64 -8.61
CA PRO A 774 -0.84 12.21 -8.32
C PRO A 774 -0.70 13.70 -8.63
N ASP A 775 -1.58 14.25 -9.46
CA ASP A 775 -1.64 15.68 -9.75
C ASP A 775 -2.46 16.50 -8.73
N GLY A 776 -2.93 15.87 -7.66
CA GLY A 776 -3.70 16.48 -6.58
C GLY A 776 -5.20 16.49 -6.82
N ARG A 777 -5.69 16.21 -8.03
CA ARG A 777 -7.13 16.05 -8.29
C ARG A 777 -7.67 14.81 -7.58
N ILE A 778 -8.97 14.81 -7.34
CA ILE A 778 -9.68 13.72 -6.71
C ILE A 778 -10.83 13.26 -7.62
N LEU A 779 -10.83 11.98 -7.99
CA LEU A 779 -12.01 11.35 -8.60
C LEU A 779 -13.02 11.04 -7.48
N CYS A 780 -14.27 11.48 -7.61
CA CYS A 780 -15.33 11.08 -6.68
C CYS A 780 -16.71 11.09 -7.34
N TYR A 781 -17.66 10.33 -6.76
CA TYR A 781 -19.06 10.41 -7.18
C TYR A 781 -19.72 11.68 -6.62
N GLY A 782 -20.49 12.37 -7.44
CA GLY A 782 -21.23 13.56 -7.10
C GLY A 782 -20.70 14.82 -7.81
N ASP A 783 -21.56 15.79 -7.93
CA ASP A 783 -21.19 17.06 -8.52
C ASP A 783 -20.52 17.95 -7.47
N SER A 784 -19.33 18.41 -7.75
CA SER A 784 -18.60 19.38 -6.94
C SER A 784 -18.25 20.60 -7.80
N SER A 785 -18.37 21.79 -7.21
CA SER A 785 -17.91 23.03 -7.82
C SER A 785 -16.40 23.27 -7.66
N ASP A 786 -15.72 22.35 -6.97
CA ASP A 786 -14.28 22.41 -6.74
C ASP A 786 -13.54 21.96 -8.01
N PRO A 787 -12.66 22.79 -8.58
CA PRO A 787 -11.89 22.43 -9.79
C PRO A 787 -10.92 21.26 -9.59
N GLU A 788 -10.55 20.97 -8.36
CA GLU A 788 -9.70 19.82 -8.03
C GLU A 788 -10.47 18.49 -8.02
N VAL A 789 -11.81 18.53 -8.08
CA VAL A 789 -12.65 17.35 -8.06
C VAL A 789 -13.10 16.97 -9.46
N VAL A 790 -12.80 15.76 -9.88
CA VAL A 790 -13.27 15.15 -11.12
C VAL A 790 -14.44 14.22 -10.80
N SER A 791 -15.64 14.60 -11.28
CA SER A 791 -16.85 13.80 -11.07
C SER A 791 -16.79 12.48 -11.84
N ILE A 792 -17.09 11.36 -11.16
CA ILE A 792 -17.19 10.03 -11.75
C ILE A 792 -18.60 9.85 -12.30
N HIS A 793 -18.68 9.56 -13.59
CA HIS A 793 -19.96 9.31 -14.25
C HIS A 793 -20.63 8.04 -13.71
N PRO A 794 -21.96 8.02 -13.46
CA PRO A 794 -22.66 6.85 -12.91
C PRO A 794 -22.51 5.57 -13.72
N ASP A 795 -22.31 5.71 -15.02
CA ASP A 795 -22.16 4.59 -15.96
C ASP A 795 -20.76 4.02 -16.05
N PHE A 796 -19.79 4.61 -15.37
CA PHE A 796 -18.42 4.10 -15.34
C PHE A 796 -18.35 2.68 -14.79
N ARG A 797 -17.64 1.78 -15.48
CA ARG A 797 -17.42 0.39 -15.07
C ARG A 797 -15.99 -0.02 -15.36
N ILE A 798 -15.48 -0.97 -14.59
CA ILE A 798 -14.14 -1.55 -14.74
C ILE A 798 -14.28 -3.04 -15.03
N TRP A 799 -13.76 -3.48 -16.17
CA TRP A 799 -13.71 -4.89 -16.55
C TRP A 799 -12.24 -5.33 -16.62
N THR A 800 -11.86 -6.21 -15.72
CA THR A 800 -10.46 -6.63 -15.57
C THR A 800 -10.27 -8.03 -16.10
N LEU A 801 -9.30 -8.21 -17.00
CA LEU A 801 -8.94 -9.49 -17.58
C LEU A 801 -7.66 -9.99 -16.92
N THR A 802 -7.68 -11.25 -16.50
CA THR A 802 -6.55 -11.87 -15.81
C THR A 802 -6.36 -13.32 -16.25
N ASN A 803 -5.12 -13.80 -16.13
CA ASN A 803 -4.83 -15.22 -16.17
C ASN A 803 -4.80 -15.78 -14.74
N PRO A 804 -5.02 -17.09 -14.56
CA PRO A 804 -4.83 -17.74 -13.26
C PRO A 804 -3.39 -17.57 -12.76
N ALA A 805 -3.22 -17.48 -11.43
CA ALA A 805 -1.90 -17.41 -10.83
C ALA A 805 -1.13 -18.74 -11.00
N GLY A 806 0.19 -18.66 -10.99
CA GLY A 806 1.08 -19.81 -11.00
C GLY A 806 1.72 -20.10 -12.35
N PHE A 807 2.50 -21.19 -12.38
CA PHE A 807 3.18 -21.65 -13.59
C PHE A 807 2.15 -22.10 -14.65
N PRO A 808 2.34 -21.81 -15.94
CA PRO A 808 3.52 -21.16 -16.55
C PRO A 808 3.39 -19.64 -16.72
N PHE A 809 2.31 -19.02 -16.25
CA PHE A 809 1.99 -17.62 -16.58
C PHE A 809 2.82 -16.61 -15.81
N HIS A 810 3.44 -17.00 -14.69
CA HIS A 810 4.24 -16.15 -13.81
C HIS A 810 3.55 -14.83 -13.44
N GLY A 811 2.22 -14.83 -13.42
CA GLY A 811 1.42 -13.70 -13.01
C GLY A 811 1.29 -13.62 -11.49
N ASN A 812 0.96 -12.44 -11.00
CA ASN A 812 0.65 -12.22 -9.59
C ASN A 812 -0.68 -12.87 -9.23
N ASP A 813 -0.84 -13.28 -7.98
CA ASP A 813 -2.12 -13.79 -7.47
C ASP A 813 -3.08 -12.63 -7.16
N LEU A 814 -3.57 -12.00 -8.25
CA LEU A 814 -4.53 -10.90 -8.16
C LEU A 814 -5.84 -11.35 -7.52
N ALA A 815 -6.25 -12.59 -7.75
CA ALA A 815 -7.48 -13.12 -7.20
C ALA A 815 -7.45 -13.16 -5.67
N ARG A 816 -6.33 -13.52 -5.05
CA ARG A 816 -6.16 -13.53 -3.60
C ARG A 816 -6.34 -12.14 -2.99
N GLU A 817 -5.80 -11.11 -3.65
CA GLU A 817 -5.80 -9.77 -3.11
C GLU A 817 -7.10 -9.00 -3.40
N MET A 818 -7.72 -9.25 -4.55
CA MET A 818 -8.75 -8.41 -5.11
C MET A 818 -10.08 -9.10 -5.42
N ALA A 819 -10.19 -10.44 -5.36
CA ALA A 819 -11.41 -11.16 -5.72
C ALA A 819 -12.64 -10.81 -4.85
N ASP A 820 -12.44 -10.22 -3.67
CA ASP A 820 -13.54 -9.75 -2.81
C ASP A 820 -14.12 -8.39 -3.26
N VAL A 821 -13.40 -7.66 -4.11
CA VAL A 821 -13.80 -6.34 -4.64
C VAL A 821 -14.53 -6.47 -5.98
N PHE A 822 -14.22 -7.50 -6.76
CA PHE A 822 -14.76 -7.74 -8.08
C PHE A 822 -15.86 -8.81 -8.10
N SER A 823 -16.83 -8.68 -9.00
CA SER A 823 -17.69 -9.79 -9.39
C SER A 823 -16.93 -10.71 -10.33
N CYS A 824 -16.64 -11.95 -9.89
CA CYS A 824 -15.75 -12.86 -10.60
C CYS A 824 -16.51 -13.71 -11.63
N HIS A 825 -15.93 -13.84 -12.83
CA HIS A 825 -16.42 -14.65 -13.93
C HIS A 825 -15.30 -15.51 -14.51
N ASN A 826 -15.57 -16.81 -14.65
CA ASN A 826 -14.62 -17.74 -15.19
C ASN A 826 -14.90 -18.03 -16.66
N VAL A 827 -13.88 -17.94 -17.50
CA VAL A 827 -13.95 -18.33 -18.90
C VAL A 827 -13.34 -19.73 -19.03
N PRO A 828 -14.16 -20.77 -19.19
CA PRO A 828 -13.66 -22.15 -19.30
C PRO A 828 -12.87 -22.35 -20.59
N PRO A 829 -12.02 -23.37 -20.66
CA PRO A 829 -11.42 -23.82 -21.90
C PRO A 829 -12.51 -24.14 -22.95
N MET A 830 -12.20 -23.86 -24.20
CA MET A 830 -13.12 -24.09 -25.29
C MET A 830 -13.33 -25.59 -25.53
N ASN A 831 -14.58 -26.06 -25.69
CA ASN A 831 -14.87 -27.43 -26.03
C ASN A 831 -14.50 -27.75 -27.49
N MET A 832 -14.34 -29.05 -27.83
CA MET A 832 -13.91 -29.50 -29.15
C MET A 832 -14.85 -29.05 -30.28
N GLU A 833 -16.15 -29.01 -30.05
CA GLU A 833 -17.16 -28.57 -31.01
C GLU A 833 -17.03 -27.08 -31.36
N SER A 834 -16.89 -26.24 -30.35
CA SER A 834 -16.66 -24.80 -30.52
C SER A 834 -15.33 -24.52 -31.20
N HIS A 835 -14.27 -25.26 -30.84
CA HIS A 835 -12.97 -25.16 -31.47
C HIS A 835 -13.06 -25.52 -32.96
N LYS A 836 -13.83 -26.58 -33.28
CA LYS A 836 -14.08 -27.01 -34.67
C LYS A 836 -14.78 -25.92 -35.48
N ARG A 837 -15.82 -25.30 -34.96
CA ARG A 837 -16.53 -24.20 -35.63
C ARG A 837 -15.59 -23.05 -35.95
N ILE A 838 -14.76 -22.63 -34.97
CA ILE A 838 -13.77 -21.56 -35.18
C ILE A 838 -12.76 -21.93 -36.24
N LEU A 839 -12.17 -23.13 -36.20
CA LEU A 839 -11.18 -23.53 -37.20
C LEU A 839 -11.78 -23.60 -38.61
N HIS A 840 -13.03 -24.06 -38.73
CA HIS A 840 -13.73 -24.05 -40.02
C HIS A 840 -13.90 -22.62 -40.58
N SER A 841 -14.21 -21.64 -39.76
CA SER A 841 -14.40 -20.25 -40.20
C SER A 841 -13.09 -19.60 -40.74
N TYR A 842 -11.94 -20.07 -40.27
CA TYR A 842 -10.62 -19.58 -40.72
C TYR A 842 -9.99 -20.47 -41.80
N GLY A 843 -10.47 -21.70 -41.95
CA GLY A 843 -9.88 -22.68 -42.86
C GLY A 843 -10.85 -23.17 -43.94
N ASN A 844 -11.57 -22.27 -44.62
CA ASN A 844 -12.60 -22.64 -45.63
C ASN A 844 -12.07 -23.52 -46.76
N ASN A 845 -10.81 -23.40 -47.10
CA ASN A 845 -10.15 -24.20 -48.18
C ASN A 845 -9.40 -25.41 -47.66
N VAL A 846 -9.42 -25.66 -46.35
CA VAL A 846 -8.70 -26.77 -45.70
C VAL A 846 -9.62 -28.00 -45.63
N GLN A 847 -9.09 -29.16 -45.93
CA GLN A 847 -9.87 -30.40 -45.92
C GLN A 847 -10.36 -30.75 -44.50
N PRO A 848 -11.62 -31.14 -44.31
CA PRO A 848 -12.20 -31.39 -42.98
C PRO A 848 -11.41 -32.36 -42.10
N HIS A 849 -10.81 -33.39 -42.70
CA HIS A 849 -10.03 -34.38 -41.96
C HIS A 849 -8.72 -33.78 -41.35
N ILE A 850 -8.17 -32.72 -41.94
CA ILE A 850 -7.01 -32.01 -41.42
C ILE A 850 -7.42 -31.19 -40.20
N ILE A 851 -8.60 -30.54 -40.27
CA ILE A 851 -9.15 -29.76 -39.17
C ILE A 851 -9.39 -30.69 -37.95
N ASP A 852 -10.01 -31.85 -38.19
CA ASP A 852 -10.27 -32.84 -37.13
C ASP A 852 -8.94 -33.38 -36.51
N LYS A 853 -7.88 -33.54 -37.29
CA LYS A 853 -6.57 -33.92 -36.76
C LYS A 853 -5.98 -32.83 -35.89
N ILE A 854 -6.03 -31.59 -36.33
CA ILE A 854 -5.48 -30.44 -35.57
C ILE A 854 -6.21 -30.31 -34.24
N ILE A 855 -7.53 -30.43 -34.22
CA ILE A 855 -8.32 -30.35 -33.00
C ILE A 855 -7.87 -31.41 -31.98
N LYS A 856 -7.73 -32.66 -32.42
CA LYS A 856 -7.28 -33.74 -31.52
C LYS A 856 -5.88 -33.52 -30.98
N ILE A 857 -4.99 -33.00 -31.82
CA ILE A 857 -3.62 -32.67 -31.39
C ILE A 857 -3.64 -31.58 -30.30
N TRP A 858 -4.42 -30.51 -30.51
CA TRP A 858 -4.52 -29.45 -29.52
C TRP A 858 -5.17 -29.91 -28.21
N GLU A 859 -6.12 -30.83 -28.27
CA GLU A 859 -6.70 -31.45 -27.09
C GLU A 859 -5.67 -32.33 -26.35
N ASP A 860 -4.91 -33.17 -27.04
CA ASP A 860 -3.82 -33.94 -26.44
C ASP A 860 -2.74 -33.03 -25.82
N LEU A 861 -2.42 -31.90 -26.45
CA LEU A 861 -1.47 -30.91 -25.92
C LEU A 861 -2.02 -30.23 -24.66
N ARG A 862 -3.30 -29.93 -24.63
CA ARG A 862 -3.98 -29.38 -23.44
C ARG A 862 -3.92 -30.38 -22.27
N VAL A 863 -4.27 -31.63 -22.49
CA VAL A 863 -4.19 -32.68 -21.49
C VAL A 863 -2.75 -32.90 -21.01
N ALA A 864 -1.78 -32.86 -21.91
CA ALA A 864 -0.36 -32.98 -21.58
C ALA A 864 0.14 -31.79 -20.74
N HIS A 865 -0.41 -30.60 -20.98
CA HIS A 865 -0.12 -29.42 -20.17
C HIS A 865 -0.77 -29.53 -18.78
N GLU A 866 -2.04 -29.87 -18.69
CA GLU A 866 -2.77 -30.08 -17.44
C GLU A 866 -2.13 -31.17 -16.54
N SER A 867 -1.61 -32.22 -17.16
CA SER A 867 -0.86 -33.26 -16.45
C SER A 867 0.58 -32.85 -16.05
N GLY A 868 1.01 -31.64 -16.41
CA GLY A 868 2.38 -31.14 -16.16
C GLY A 868 3.46 -31.80 -17.03
N THR A 869 3.08 -32.60 -18.05
CA THR A 869 4.04 -33.24 -18.94
C THR A 869 4.71 -32.22 -19.88
N ILE A 870 3.96 -31.22 -20.33
CA ILE A 870 4.43 -30.13 -21.17
C ILE A 870 4.24 -28.82 -20.41
N SER A 871 5.29 -28.03 -20.33
CA SER A 871 5.26 -26.73 -19.58
C SER A 871 4.59 -25.60 -20.35
N TYR A 872 4.51 -25.66 -21.67
CA TYR A 872 3.96 -24.60 -22.51
C TYR A 872 2.47 -24.83 -22.79
N PRO A 873 1.59 -23.83 -22.52
CA PRO A 873 0.17 -23.92 -22.78
C PRO A 873 -0.12 -23.55 -24.25
N PHE A 874 -0.38 -24.52 -25.07
CA PHE A 874 -0.81 -24.30 -26.44
C PHE A 874 -2.24 -23.78 -26.50
N SER A 875 -2.43 -22.60 -27.08
CA SER A 875 -3.72 -21.92 -27.15
C SER A 875 -4.43 -22.12 -28.49
N VAL A 876 -5.72 -21.79 -28.51
CA VAL A 876 -6.52 -21.76 -29.75
C VAL A 876 -5.95 -20.77 -30.77
N ARG A 877 -5.18 -19.78 -30.34
CA ARG A 877 -4.53 -18.79 -31.23
C ARG A 877 -3.54 -19.43 -32.18
N GLU A 878 -2.70 -20.36 -31.70
CA GLU A 878 -1.75 -21.10 -32.54
C GLU A 878 -2.49 -22.00 -33.52
N SER A 879 -3.53 -22.72 -33.11
CA SER A 879 -4.30 -23.57 -34.01
C SER A 879 -4.98 -22.75 -35.11
N VAL A 880 -5.54 -21.57 -34.79
CA VAL A 880 -6.10 -20.64 -35.78
C VAL A 880 -5.01 -20.11 -36.73
N ASN A 881 -3.79 -19.86 -36.25
CA ASN A 881 -2.70 -19.41 -37.10
C ASN A 881 -2.23 -20.54 -38.06
N VAL A 882 -2.19 -21.79 -37.62
CA VAL A 882 -1.95 -22.96 -38.46
C VAL A 882 -3.03 -23.04 -39.57
N MET A 883 -4.30 -22.87 -39.20
CA MET A 883 -5.39 -22.85 -40.14
C MET A 883 -5.30 -21.72 -41.17
N LYS A 884 -4.97 -20.51 -40.73
CA LYS A 884 -4.74 -19.35 -41.63
C LYS A 884 -3.61 -19.63 -42.62
N HIS A 885 -2.52 -20.25 -42.13
CA HIS A 885 -1.38 -20.61 -42.96
C HIS A 885 -1.83 -21.62 -44.06
N LEU A 886 -2.46 -22.72 -43.67
CA LEU A 886 -2.94 -23.75 -44.60
C LEU A 886 -4.01 -23.24 -45.57
N ASN A 887 -4.87 -22.32 -45.12
CA ASN A 887 -5.86 -21.70 -46.00
C ASN A 887 -5.23 -20.79 -47.08
N THR A 888 -4.14 -20.13 -46.71
CA THR A 888 -3.40 -19.22 -47.62
C THR A 888 -2.44 -19.97 -48.53
N TYR A 889 -1.81 -21.05 -48.02
CA TYR A 889 -0.84 -21.89 -48.73
C TYR A 889 -1.28 -23.36 -48.73
N PRO A 890 -2.28 -23.74 -49.56
CA PRO A 890 -2.84 -25.08 -49.52
C PRO A 890 -1.87 -26.21 -49.97
N ASN A 891 -0.78 -25.84 -50.60
CA ASN A 891 0.27 -26.77 -51.06
C ASN A 891 1.30 -27.08 -49.98
N ASP A 892 1.32 -26.32 -48.90
CA ASP A 892 2.19 -26.60 -47.77
C ASP A 892 1.59 -27.75 -46.92
N GLY A 893 2.45 -28.63 -46.46
CA GLY A 893 2.03 -29.70 -45.55
C GLY A 893 1.65 -29.17 -44.20
N VAL A 894 0.82 -29.95 -43.47
CA VAL A 894 0.49 -29.63 -42.07
C VAL A 894 1.75 -29.51 -41.22
N GLU A 895 2.78 -30.30 -41.54
CA GLU A 895 4.09 -30.27 -40.86
C GLU A 895 4.78 -28.91 -41.03
N ASP A 896 4.80 -28.38 -42.25
CA ASP A 896 5.41 -27.09 -42.55
C ASP A 896 4.62 -25.95 -41.90
N ALA A 897 3.28 -26.05 -41.91
CA ALA A 897 2.42 -25.05 -41.24
C ALA A 897 2.61 -25.02 -39.72
N VAL A 898 2.70 -26.18 -39.10
CA VAL A 898 2.95 -26.31 -37.66
C VAL A 898 4.35 -25.78 -37.29
N GLU A 899 5.35 -26.15 -38.08
CA GLU A 899 6.74 -25.70 -37.88
C GLU A 899 6.89 -24.17 -38.00
N ASN A 900 6.15 -23.55 -38.92
CA ASN A 900 6.18 -22.10 -39.12
C ASN A 900 5.39 -21.30 -38.08
N VAL A 901 4.42 -21.92 -37.42
CA VAL A 901 3.53 -21.21 -36.44
C VAL A 901 3.91 -21.47 -34.99
N ILE A 902 4.33 -22.69 -34.67
CA ILE A 902 4.62 -23.06 -33.29
C ILE A 902 6.06 -22.71 -32.96
N ALA A 903 6.23 -21.70 -32.11
CA ALA A 903 7.52 -21.31 -31.55
C ALA A 903 7.80 -22.14 -30.31
N PHE A 904 8.72 -23.11 -30.38
CA PHE A 904 9.24 -23.84 -29.25
C PHE A 904 10.78 -23.88 -29.29
N ASP A 905 11.39 -24.05 -28.15
CA ASP A 905 12.84 -24.18 -28.06
C ASP A 905 13.29 -25.52 -28.64
N ARG A 906 13.81 -25.49 -29.89
CA ARG A 906 14.35 -26.68 -30.57
C ARG A 906 15.62 -27.23 -29.93
N LEU A 907 16.31 -26.43 -29.12
CA LEU A 907 17.51 -26.83 -28.38
C LEU A 907 17.16 -27.63 -27.14
N ASP A 908 15.94 -27.47 -26.61
CA ASP A 908 15.41 -28.32 -25.55
C ASP A 908 14.98 -29.68 -26.12
N LYS A 909 15.89 -30.64 -26.09
CA LYS A 909 15.65 -31.98 -26.60
C LYS A 909 14.52 -32.72 -25.85
N GLY A 910 14.26 -32.36 -24.60
CA GLY A 910 13.19 -32.92 -23.78
C GLY A 910 11.83 -32.51 -24.33
N LEU A 911 11.60 -31.20 -24.42
CA LEU A 911 10.36 -30.61 -24.97
C LEU A 911 10.13 -31.04 -26.41
N ALA A 912 11.17 -30.99 -27.26
CA ALA A 912 11.09 -31.39 -28.65
C ALA A 912 10.66 -32.86 -28.83
N LYS A 913 11.18 -33.76 -27.96
CA LYS A 913 10.79 -35.20 -27.97
C LYS A 913 9.33 -35.37 -27.51
N GLN A 914 8.91 -34.65 -26.49
CA GLN A 914 7.54 -34.74 -25.97
C GLN A 914 6.53 -34.23 -27.02
N LEU A 915 6.79 -33.07 -27.65
CA LEU A 915 5.96 -32.53 -28.72
C LEU A 915 5.92 -33.51 -29.92
N ASN A 916 7.07 -34.02 -30.37
CA ASN A 916 7.10 -34.99 -31.46
C ASN A 916 6.37 -36.28 -31.10
N GLY A 917 6.30 -36.65 -29.82
CA GLY A 917 5.50 -37.79 -29.35
C GLY A 917 4.00 -37.55 -29.50
N VAL A 918 3.51 -36.34 -29.25
CA VAL A 918 2.08 -35.97 -29.41
C VAL A 918 1.73 -35.85 -30.90
N PHE A 919 2.49 -35.08 -31.67
CA PHE A 919 2.23 -34.88 -33.10
C PHE A 919 2.45 -36.17 -33.89
N GLY A 920 3.42 -37.01 -33.53
CA GLY A 920 3.72 -38.27 -34.14
C GLY A 920 2.59 -39.30 -34.10
N ARG A 921 1.73 -39.28 -33.08
CA ARG A 921 0.52 -40.12 -32.99
C ARG A 921 -0.44 -39.84 -34.14
N TYR A 922 -0.40 -38.65 -34.69
CA TYR A 922 -1.26 -38.22 -35.82
C TYR A 922 -0.54 -38.18 -37.16
N GLY A 923 0.69 -38.73 -37.20
CA GLY A 923 1.50 -38.81 -38.41
C GLY A 923 2.16 -37.48 -38.83
N ILE A 924 2.36 -36.56 -37.88
CA ILE A 924 3.02 -35.28 -38.14
C ILE A 924 4.39 -35.31 -37.45
N ASN A 925 5.47 -35.10 -38.21
CA ASN A 925 6.85 -35.11 -37.70
C ASN A 925 7.38 -33.66 -37.64
N ILE A 926 7.49 -33.10 -36.45
CA ILE A 926 7.95 -31.72 -36.23
C ILE A 926 9.49 -31.64 -36.22
N LEU A 927 10.16 -32.72 -35.87
CA LEU A 927 11.61 -32.82 -35.89
C LEU A 927 12.00 -33.49 -37.22
N ARG A 928 12.09 -32.73 -38.30
CA ARG A 928 12.89 -33.17 -39.44
C ARG A 928 14.36 -33.09 -39.03
N GLU A 929 15.05 -34.23 -38.88
CA GLU A 929 16.49 -34.23 -38.90
C GLU A 929 16.92 -33.37 -40.09
N GLU A 930 17.69 -32.32 -39.86
CA GLU A 930 18.35 -31.58 -40.92
C GLU A 930 19.12 -32.65 -41.71
N ALA A 931 18.55 -33.10 -42.83
CA ALA A 931 19.29 -33.83 -43.82
C ALA A 931 20.35 -32.82 -44.29
N ALA A 932 21.51 -32.91 -43.65
CA ALA A 932 22.68 -32.18 -44.04
C ALA A 932 22.87 -32.41 -45.55
N ASN A 933 22.84 -31.30 -46.27
CA ASN A 933 23.23 -31.23 -47.65
C ASN A 933 22.34 -31.98 -48.67
N LYS A 934 21.16 -31.45 -48.97
CA LYS A 934 20.66 -31.54 -50.35
C LYS A 934 20.75 -30.16 -50.97
N SER A 935 21.85 -30.01 -51.70
CA SER A 935 22.14 -29.09 -52.76
C SER A 935 20.96 -28.22 -53.22
N PHE A 936 21.13 -26.91 -53.17
CA PHE A 936 20.47 -25.97 -54.07
C PHE A 936 20.65 -26.45 -55.53
N GLY A 937 19.77 -27.26 -56.03
CA GLY A 937 19.76 -27.82 -57.37
C GLY A 937 18.43 -27.56 -58.02
N HIS A 938 18.43 -26.55 -58.85
CA HIS A 938 17.45 -26.32 -59.90
C HIS A 938 15.98 -26.07 -59.54
N ALA A 939 15.68 -24.87 -59.10
CA ALA A 939 14.36 -24.29 -59.33
C ALA A 939 14.17 -24.10 -60.86
N LYS A 940 13.36 -24.95 -61.46
CA LYS A 940 12.79 -24.70 -62.80
C LYS A 940 12.07 -23.34 -62.72
N LYS A 941 12.44 -22.43 -63.63
CA LYS A 941 11.72 -21.20 -63.92
C LYS A 941 10.27 -21.54 -64.31
N GLY A 942 9.39 -21.61 -63.33
CA GLY A 942 7.96 -21.55 -63.56
C GLY A 942 7.58 -20.06 -63.56
N SER A 943 7.09 -19.56 -64.65
CA SER A 943 6.59 -18.20 -64.81
C SER A 943 5.43 -17.99 -63.87
N ILE A 944 5.63 -17.15 -62.87
CA ILE A 944 4.57 -16.68 -61.99
C ILE A 944 3.73 -15.68 -62.79
N SER A 945 2.55 -16.10 -63.24
CA SER A 945 1.54 -15.21 -63.77
C SER A 945 0.81 -14.55 -62.61
N THR A 946 1.14 -13.30 -62.31
CA THR A 946 0.39 -12.47 -61.38
C THR A 946 -1.03 -12.19 -61.88
N PRO A 947 -2.08 -12.37 -61.09
CA PRO A 947 -3.40 -11.93 -61.47
C PRO A 947 -3.44 -10.40 -61.53
N LYS A 948 -3.87 -9.89 -62.68
CA LYS A 948 -4.14 -8.45 -62.88
C LYS A 948 -5.36 -8.04 -62.04
N THR A 949 -5.16 -7.50 -60.89
CA THR A 949 -6.19 -6.68 -60.24
C THR A 949 -6.02 -5.24 -60.66
N ARG A 950 -7.00 -4.74 -61.39
CA ARG A 950 -7.21 -3.31 -61.65
C ARG A 950 -7.58 -2.62 -60.36
N THR A 951 -6.67 -1.86 -59.77
CA THR A 951 -7.04 -0.79 -58.83
C THR A 951 -6.25 0.45 -59.18
N SER A 952 -6.97 1.51 -59.49
CA SER A 952 -6.48 2.84 -59.77
C SER A 952 -5.85 3.42 -58.48
N SER A 953 -4.53 3.67 -58.52
CA SER A 953 -3.82 4.41 -57.47
C SER A 953 -3.80 5.91 -57.81
N PRO A 954 -3.95 6.79 -56.82
CA PRO A 954 -3.73 8.21 -57.00
C PRO A 954 -2.24 8.52 -57.14
N LYS A 955 -1.94 9.38 -58.12
CA LYS A 955 -0.60 9.87 -58.44
C LYS A 955 -0.06 10.69 -57.25
N TYR A 956 1.00 10.24 -56.60
CA TYR A 956 1.87 11.12 -55.82
C TYR A 956 2.98 11.67 -56.70
N GLY A 957 3.17 13.02 -56.63
CA GLY A 957 4.19 13.72 -57.39
C GLY A 957 5.60 13.36 -56.92
N LYS A 958 6.52 13.41 -57.88
CA LYS A 958 7.94 13.31 -57.70
C LYS A 958 8.43 14.45 -56.81
N VAL A 959 9.15 14.13 -55.76
CA VAL A 959 9.96 15.08 -54.99
C VAL A 959 11.40 14.98 -55.51
N ASP A 960 11.95 16.10 -55.96
CA ASP A 960 13.33 16.25 -56.39
C ASP A 960 14.31 16.11 -55.23
N PRO A 961 15.48 15.47 -55.42
CA PRO A 961 16.42 15.17 -54.33
C PRO A 961 17.48 16.27 -54.07
N ASP A 962 17.21 17.53 -54.36
CA ASP A 962 18.18 18.62 -54.15
C ASP A 962 17.56 19.75 -53.29
N ASN A 963 17.53 19.54 -51.98
CA ASN A 963 17.56 20.64 -51.02
C ASN A 963 17.78 20.12 -49.58
N THR A 964 19.03 19.93 -49.22
CA THR A 964 19.44 19.81 -47.79
C THR A 964 20.25 21.03 -47.39
N PRO A 965 19.87 21.75 -46.34
CA PRO A 965 20.74 22.79 -45.81
C PRO A 965 21.83 22.15 -44.93
N HIS A 966 23.05 22.48 -45.27
CA HIS A 966 24.24 22.22 -44.46
C HIS A 966 24.14 22.81 -43.07
N VAL A 967 24.36 21.98 -42.06
CA VAL A 967 24.83 22.43 -40.74
C VAL A 967 26.13 21.71 -40.43
N GLY A 968 27.13 22.55 -40.12
CA GLY A 968 28.54 22.25 -40.13
C GLY A 968 28.96 21.21 -39.08
N GLY A 969 30.00 20.50 -39.46
CA GLY A 969 30.67 19.51 -38.68
C GLY A 969 31.56 20.11 -37.57
N ASN A 970 31.78 19.29 -36.57
CA ASN A 970 33.03 19.33 -35.79
C ASN A 970 33.54 17.90 -35.66
N THR A 971 34.65 17.73 -36.37
CA THR A 971 35.57 16.58 -36.33
C THR A 971 36.27 16.50 -34.99
N TRP A 972 36.33 15.31 -34.42
CA TRP A 972 37.43 14.92 -33.56
C TRP A 972 38.01 13.62 -34.11
N ALA A 973 39.25 13.73 -34.47
CA ALA A 973 40.09 12.67 -35.00
C ALA A 973 40.84 11.92 -33.90
N GLY A 974 40.99 10.63 -34.07
CA GLY A 974 42.24 9.92 -33.95
C GLY A 974 42.65 9.40 -32.59
N GLY A 975 42.78 8.09 -32.52
CA GLY A 975 43.52 7.38 -31.49
C GLY A 975 43.47 5.89 -31.69
N THR A 976 44.34 5.38 -32.50
CA THR A 976 44.64 3.94 -32.68
C THR A 976 45.29 3.35 -31.45
N GLY A 977 44.97 2.13 -31.09
CA GLY A 977 45.73 1.35 -30.10
C GLY A 977 44.97 0.08 -29.72
N GLY A 978 45.43 -1.03 -30.32
CA GLY A 978 44.84 -2.33 -30.18
C GLY A 978 45.22 -3.08 -28.92
N SER A 979 44.67 -4.21 -28.81
CA SER A 979 45.07 -5.51 -28.28
C SER A 979 44.17 -6.08 -27.21
N ASP A 980 43.64 -7.22 -27.55
CA ASP A 980 43.44 -8.44 -26.75
C ASP A 980 43.02 -8.32 -25.27
N THR A 981 41.79 -8.70 -25.02
CA THR A 981 41.45 -9.66 -23.93
C THR A 981 40.05 -10.19 -24.13
N ALA A 982 39.92 -11.16 -25.04
CA ALA A 982 38.82 -12.13 -24.94
C ALA A 982 39.26 -13.21 -23.97
N GLY A 983 38.68 -13.32 -22.81
CA GLY A 983 38.93 -14.42 -21.93
C GLY A 983 38.88 -14.11 -20.45
N GLU A 984 37.73 -13.67 -19.93
CA GLU A 984 37.41 -13.79 -18.50
C GLU A 984 35.97 -13.31 -18.22
N LEU A 985 35.00 -14.07 -18.73
CA LEU A 985 33.59 -13.90 -18.32
C LEU A 985 32.85 -15.23 -18.45
N CYS A 986 33.46 -16.25 -17.80
CA CYS A 986 32.82 -17.56 -17.70
C CYS A 986 33.20 -18.26 -16.42
N LYS A 987 33.04 -17.59 -15.24
CA LYS A 987 33.08 -18.26 -13.93
C LYS A 987 32.48 -17.32 -12.88
N LEU A 988 31.15 -17.19 -12.87
CA LEU A 988 30.40 -16.74 -11.68
C LEU A 988 28.88 -16.99 -11.91
N LYS A 989 28.54 -18.25 -12.02
CA LYS A 989 27.17 -18.76 -11.90
C LYS A 989 27.22 -20.13 -11.27
N LEU A 990 27.55 -20.17 -9.99
CA LEU A 990 27.30 -21.32 -9.10
C LEU A 990 27.60 -20.81 -7.68
N LEU A 991 26.59 -20.20 -7.07
CA LEU A 991 26.39 -20.03 -5.63
C LEU A 991 25.45 -18.84 -5.40
N LEU A 992 24.19 -19.10 -5.58
CA LEU A 992 23.05 -18.55 -4.84
C LEU A 992 21.81 -19.26 -5.31
#